data_bc72c84ac79d5c2f4a79d5c5e6220d61
#
_entry.id   bc72c84ac79d5c2f4a79d5c5e6220d61
#
_cell.length_a   1.000
_cell.length_b   1.000
_cell.length_c   1.000
_cell.angle_alpha   90.00
_cell.angle_beta   90.00
_cell.angle_gamma   90.00
#
_symmetry.space_group_name_H-M   'P 1'
#
loop_
_entity.id
_entity.type
_entity.pdbx_description
1 polymer ?
#
loop_
_entity_poly.entity_id
_entity_poly.type
_entity_poly.pdbx_seq_one_letter_code
_entity_poly.pdbx_strand_id
1 'polypeptide(L)'
;MQLVGVTSTRILASAAALALVAGACTRAATGAPDLASTPSSVALRPPLTPADTRTERFVDSVLAGLTLGEKLGQLTQNVLSAAVTGPQLPEASTADIRAGRIGSFLGTSGAEVTRNLQRVAMEQSRAKIPLLFAYDVIHGFRTIFPTPLAEAASWDPAAAERAARVAAAEGAANGLHWTFAPMVDIARDPRWGRIVEGSGEDPYLGSVMAAARVRGFQGADSTTRVAHRLRDTLTLIATAKHFVAYGAAEGGRDYNVADVPPRTLREIYLPPFHTAANAGAGSVMASFNEVDGVPMHANRELIDGVLRREWGWDGILVSDYTGVMELLNHGAAADSAEAARISIDAGVDVDMVSTFFLKKLPAEVNAGRVPIAVIDSAVRRVLRAKYERGLFEDPYRYSSVARERALTLAPAFVAEARDMARRSIVLLKNDGGVLPLRKDLRSIAVIGPLADDATSALGAWAGAGRPDDAVTPLAGIRQAVGGGGRVLYARGASADTADSSGFVEAVRVAREADAVVLVIGEREDMSGEAHSRASLELPGVQSELARSVYTAAHASGKPVVVVLMNGRPLSVPWLAENVPAIVEAWHLGVQTGPALADVLFGDFNPAGKLPVSFPRTVGQVPTYYNHKNTGRPPVEGIRWNSKYIDVQWTPLWPFGYGLSYTTFAYDVPRVSKTEIGPTDSLTVSVDVTNSGARAGEEVVQFYVRDDAASVTRPVKMLKGFRRVMLRPSERRTLTFTLRPQDLAFYDIRMRHVVEPGTFTVWVAGSSVGGQPVRFRVTGATTEVPDRGPLPAGWRP
;
A
#
# COMPACT_ATOMS: atom_id res chain seq x y z
N MET A 1 -19.64 47.10 39.87
CA MET A 1 -20.37 47.32 41.15
C MET A 1 -20.65 45.97 41.77
N GLN A 2 -20.08 45.81 42.98
CA GLN A 2 -20.27 44.76 44.01
C GLN A 2 -19.98 43.28 43.60
N LEU A 3 -18.87 42.71 43.95
CA LEU A 3 -18.20 42.18 45.16
C LEU A 3 -19.18 41.70 46.25
N VAL A 4 -19.14 40.38 46.60
CA VAL A 4 -19.25 39.68 47.91
C VAL A 4 -19.05 38.18 47.58
N GLY A 5 -18.23 37.30 48.19
CA GLY A 5 -17.49 37.40 49.43
C GLY A 5 -17.19 35.96 49.86
N VAL A 6 -16.01 35.70 50.22
CA VAL A 6 -15.34 34.54 50.81
C VAL A 6 -16.12 33.80 51.89
N THR A 7 -16.01 32.47 51.97
CA THR A 7 -15.78 31.76 53.26
C THR A 7 -15.00 30.46 53.08
N SER A 8 -13.82 30.43 53.66
CA SER A 8 -13.00 29.27 53.94
C SER A 8 -13.48 28.52 55.18
N THR A 9 -13.45 27.17 55.13
CA THR A 9 -13.56 26.39 56.37
C THR A 9 -12.43 25.33 56.39
N ARG A 10 -11.53 25.50 57.34
CA ARG A 10 -10.53 24.53 57.78
C ARG A 10 -11.17 23.51 58.72
N ILE A 11 -10.76 22.21 58.60
CA ILE A 11 -10.81 21.23 59.70
C ILE A 11 -9.63 20.25 59.47
N LEU A 12 -8.62 20.42 60.24
CA LEU A 12 -8.01 19.67 61.34
C LEU A 12 -7.57 18.22 61.07
N ALA A 13 -6.27 18.09 61.26
CA ALA A 13 -5.48 16.88 61.32
C ALA A 13 -5.85 16.00 62.55
N SER A 14 -5.72 14.70 62.39
CA SER A 14 -5.48 13.80 63.54
C SER A 14 -4.42 12.79 63.16
N ALA A 15 -3.30 12.89 63.88
CA ALA A 15 -2.22 11.92 63.94
C ALA A 15 -2.56 10.82 64.96
N ALA A 16 -2.29 9.60 64.65
CA ALA A 16 -2.11 8.52 65.65
C ALA A 16 -1.18 7.42 65.11
N ALA A 17 0.01 7.43 65.67
CA ALA A 17 0.77 6.42 66.37
C ALA A 17 1.18 5.11 65.59
N LEU A 18 2.51 5.03 65.48
CA LEU A 18 3.34 3.85 65.20
C LEU A 18 3.05 2.68 66.13
N ALA A 19 3.08 1.47 65.60
CA ALA A 19 3.54 0.28 66.28
C ALA A 19 4.48 -0.51 65.33
N LEU A 20 5.78 -0.55 65.69
CA LEU A 20 6.78 -1.44 65.12
C LEU A 20 6.50 -2.89 65.54
N VAL A 21 6.38 -3.80 64.53
CA VAL A 21 6.65 -5.20 64.74
C VAL A 21 7.73 -5.62 63.76
N ALA A 22 8.92 -5.87 64.31
CA ALA A 22 10.02 -6.47 63.56
C ALA A 22 9.75 -7.97 63.43
N GLY A 23 9.39 -8.39 62.21
CA GLY A 23 9.34 -9.81 61.86
C GLY A 23 10.45 -10.08 60.82
N ALA A 24 11.45 -10.85 61.24
CA ALA A 24 12.47 -11.40 60.40
C ALA A 24 11.86 -12.34 59.37
N CYS A 25 11.77 -11.96 58.10
CA CYS A 25 11.52 -12.89 57.01
C CYS A 25 12.83 -13.23 56.31
N THR A 26 13.26 -14.44 56.51
CA THR A 26 14.27 -15.15 55.72
C THR A 26 13.94 -15.07 54.24
N ARG A 27 14.85 -14.50 53.47
CA ARG A 27 14.81 -14.51 52.00
C ARG A 27 14.94 -15.97 51.52
N ALA A 28 13.84 -16.56 51.09
CA ALA A 28 13.85 -17.66 50.15
C ALA A 28 14.15 -17.06 48.76
N ALA A 29 15.32 -17.36 48.21
CA ALA A 29 15.63 -17.09 46.81
C ALA A 29 14.77 -18.01 45.95
N THR A 30 13.67 -17.46 45.43
CA THR A 30 12.96 -18.10 44.31
C THR A 30 13.72 -17.65 43.06
N GLY A 31 14.42 -18.58 42.45
CA GLY A 31 15.11 -18.39 41.19
C GLY A 31 14.09 -17.95 40.13
N ALA A 32 14.43 -16.88 39.41
CA ALA A 32 13.77 -16.55 38.17
C ALA A 32 13.83 -17.79 37.26
N PRO A 33 12.76 -18.11 36.53
CA PRO A 33 12.86 -19.14 35.53
C PRO A 33 13.86 -18.70 34.47
N ASP A 34 14.94 -19.48 34.36
CA ASP A 34 15.89 -19.42 33.28
C ASP A 34 15.12 -19.63 31.98
N LEU A 35 14.93 -18.56 31.21
CA LEU A 35 14.49 -18.64 29.80
C LEU A 35 15.68 -19.18 28.99
N ALA A 36 16.02 -20.45 29.25
CA ALA A 36 16.82 -21.23 28.32
C ALA A 36 16.02 -21.31 27.02
N SER A 37 16.27 -20.36 26.11
CA SER A 37 15.89 -20.43 24.73
C SER A 37 16.43 -21.74 24.16
N THR A 38 15.54 -22.72 23.97
CA THR A 38 15.81 -23.81 23.05
C THR A 38 16.22 -23.18 21.72
N PRO A 39 17.34 -23.58 21.11
CA PRO A 39 17.71 -23.05 19.81
C PRO A 39 16.62 -23.48 18.82
N SER A 40 15.76 -22.52 18.41
CA SER A 40 14.95 -22.67 17.20
C SER A 40 15.90 -23.14 16.11
N SER A 41 15.54 -24.23 15.46
CA SER A 41 16.25 -24.73 14.29
C SER A 41 16.38 -23.58 13.30
N VAL A 42 17.53 -22.93 13.28
CA VAL A 42 17.91 -21.96 12.25
C VAL A 42 17.75 -22.70 10.94
N ALA A 43 16.79 -22.28 10.12
CA ALA A 43 16.66 -22.81 8.77
C ALA A 43 17.99 -22.51 8.09
N LEU A 44 18.81 -23.56 7.95
CA LEU A 44 20.10 -23.47 7.26
C LEU A 44 19.81 -22.90 5.88
N ARG A 45 20.40 -21.73 5.57
CA ARG A 45 20.40 -21.20 4.22
C ARG A 45 20.76 -22.32 3.25
N PRO A 46 20.04 -22.49 2.14
CA PRO A 46 20.48 -23.44 1.12
C PRO A 46 21.92 -23.09 0.72
N PRO A 47 22.77 -24.08 0.44
CA PRO A 47 24.17 -23.86 0.08
C PRO A 47 24.25 -22.89 -1.11
N LEU A 48 25.22 -21.97 -1.07
CA LEU A 48 25.44 -20.99 -2.13
C LEU A 48 25.70 -21.72 -3.46
N THR A 49 25.06 -21.27 -4.53
CA THR A 49 25.38 -21.76 -5.89
C THR A 49 26.77 -21.25 -6.32
N PRO A 50 27.37 -21.85 -7.37
CA PRO A 50 28.60 -21.32 -7.95
C PRO A 50 28.52 -19.85 -8.39
N ALA A 51 27.33 -19.38 -8.83
CA ALA A 51 27.09 -17.99 -9.19
C ALA A 51 27.11 -17.08 -7.95
N ASP A 52 26.45 -17.48 -6.85
CA ASP A 52 26.47 -16.74 -5.59
C ASP A 52 27.89 -16.66 -5.02
N THR A 53 28.64 -17.75 -5.06
CA THR A 53 30.03 -17.79 -4.61
C THR A 53 30.93 -16.86 -5.44
N ARG A 54 30.66 -16.69 -6.74
CA ARG A 54 31.39 -15.74 -7.59
C ARG A 54 31.04 -14.29 -7.20
N THR A 55 29.76 -14.00 -7.00
CA THR A 55 29.28 -12.68 -6.55
C THR A 55 29.92 -12.29 -5.22
N GLU A 56 29.88 -13.19 -4.21
CA GLU A 56 30.46 -12.90 -2.90
C GLU A 56 31.97 -12.68 -2.96
N ARG A 57 32.71 -13.50 -3.69
CA ARG A 57 34.16 -13.30 -3.89
C ARG A 57 34.49 -11.97 -4.56
N PHE A 58 33.71 -11.55 -5.55
CA PHE A 58 33.89 -10.26 -6.19
C PHE A 58 33.62 -9.12 -5.19
N VAL A 59 32.50 -9.19 -4.47
CA VAL A 59 32.12 -8.20 -3.45
C VAL A 59 33.21 -8.10 -2.36
N ASP A 60 33.75 -9.24 -1.88
CA ASP A 60 34.83 -9.29 -0.91
C ASP A 60 36.09 -8.58 -1.42
N SER A 61 36.45 -8.82 -2.67
CA SER A 61 37.60 -8.18 -3.31
C SER A 61 37.45 -6.66 -3.40
N VAL A 62 36.27 -6.17 -3.77
CA VAL A 62 35.99 -4.72 -3.84
C VAL A 62 36.02 -4.14 -2.42
N LEU A 63 35.30 -4.75 -1.46
CA LEU A 63 35.20 -4.31 -0.08
C LEU A 63 36.57 -4.17 0.60
N ALA A 64 37.47 -5.12 0.38
CA ALA A 64 38.82 -5.11 0.94
C ALA A 64 39.67 -3.92 0.44
N GLY A 65 39.40 -3.38 -0.76
CA GLY A 65 40.06 -2.23 -1.33
C GLY A 65 39.55 -0.86 -0.88
N LEU A 66 38.46 -0.81 -0.09
CA LEU A 66 37.82 0.44 0.33
C LEU A 66 38.37 0.99 1.65
N THR A 67 38.61 2.28 1.68
CA THR A 67 38.82 3.02 2.93
C THR A 67 37.51 3.11 3.73
N LEU A 68 37.56 3.40 5.06
CA LEU A 68 36.39 3.59 5.88
C LEU A 68 35.46 4.70 5.30
N GLY A 69 36.04 5.82 4.85
CA GLY A 69 35.26 6.91 4.24
C GLY A 69 34.48 6.47 2.99
N GLU A 70 35.10 5.65 2.13
CA GLU A 70 34.45 5.12 0.93
C GLU A 70 33.40 4.05 1.27
N LYS A 71 33.63 3.22 2.30
CA LYS A 71 32.62 2.30 2.83
C LYS A 71 31.36 3.06 3.29
N LEU A 72 31.55 4.11 4.09
CA LEU A 72 30.44 4.93 4.58
C LEU A 72 29.79 5.73 3.44
N GLY A 73 30.56 6.13 2.43
CA GLY A 73 30.00 6.71 1.21
C GLY A 73 29.04 5.76 0.48
N GLN A 74 29.31 4.46 0.46
CA GLN A 74 28.38 3.48 -0.14
C GLN A 74 27.06 3.37 0.66
N LEU A 75 27.05 3.70 1.94
CA LEU A 75 25.90 3.69 2.83
C LEU A 75 25.17 5.05 2.87
N THR A 76 25.60 6.03 2.04
CA THR A 76 25.02 7.36 1.98
C THR A 76 24.23 7.54 0.70
N GLN A 77 22.93 7.87 0.84
CA GLN A 77 22.07 8.32 -0.24
C GLN A 77 21.77 9.80 -0.08
N ASN A 78 21.86 10.56 -1.16
CA ASN A 78 21.59 11.99 -1.14
C ASN A 78 20.67 12.39 -2.29
N VAL A 79 20.11 13.59 -2.23
CA VAL A 79 19.39 14.24 -3.34
C VAL A 79 20.37 15.09 -4.15
N LEU A 80 20.14 15.21 -5.45
CA LEU A 80 20.89 16.17 -6.25
C LEU A 80 20.41 17.59 -5.87
N SER A 81 21.28 18.38 -5.24
CA SER A 81 20.95 19.76 -4.86
C SER A 81 20.76 20.64 -6.10
N ALA A 82 19.58 21.25 -6.23
CA ALA A 82 19.05 22.10 -7.28
C ALA A 82 18.47 21.33 -8.49
N ALA A 83 17.31 21.83 -8.96
CA ALA A 83 16.76 21.45 -10.25
C ALA A 83 17.76 21.81 -11.34
N VAL A 84 18.46 20.81 -11.88
CA VAL A 84 19.42 21.03 -12.96
C VAL A 84 18.67 21.08 -14.28
N THR A 85 18.37 22.28 -14.74
CA THR A 85 17.98 22.50 -16.12
C THR A 85 19.23 22.69 -16.94
N GLY A 86 19.63 21.67 -17.73
CA GLY A 86 20.80 21.73 -18.62
C GLY A 86 21.92 20.77 -18.25
N PRO A 87 22.99 20.68 -19.03
CA PRO A 87 24.04 19.66 -18.91
C PRO A 87 25.04 19.88 -17.76
N GLN A 88 24.92 20.94 -16.98
CA GLN A 88 25.82 21.25 -15.86
C GLN A 88 25.34 20.63 -14.57
N LEU A 89 26.21 19.78 -13.99
CA LEU A 89 25.98 19.16 -12.68
C LEU A 89 26.42 20.11 -11.55
N PRO A 90 25.74 20.12 -10.38
CA PRO A 90 26.16 20.90 -9.22
C PRO A 90 27.57 20.48 -8.76
N GLU A 91 28.48 21.45 -8.61
CA GLU A 91 29.89 21.16 -8.24
C GLU A 91 29.99 20.46 -6.89
N ALA A 92 29.17 20.79 -5.91
CA ALA A 92 29.15 20.13 -4.59
C ALA A 92 28.85 18.62 -4.71
N SER A 93 27.86 18.22 -5.53
CA SER A 93 27.53 16.82 -5.74
C SER A 93 28.65 16.08 -6.48
N THR A 94 29.29 16.70 -7.44
CA THR A 94 30.42 16.09 -8.17
C THR A 94 31.68 15.97 -7.28
N ALA A 95 31.93 16.90 -6.37
CA ALA A 95 33.02 16.82 -5.40
C ALA A 95 32.81 15.64 -4.43
N ASP A 96 31.60 15.41 -3.97
CA ASP A 96 31.28 14.27 -3.10
C ASP A 96 31.42 12.94 -3.82
N ILE A 97 31.01 12.84 -5.10
CA ILE A 97 31.23 11.64 -5.91
C ILE A 97 32.73 11.36 -6.09
N ARG A 98 33.53 12.40 -6.47
CA ARG A 98 35.00 12.26 -6.61
C ARG A 98 35.66 11.75 -5.35
N ALA A 99 35.21 12.22 -4.21
CA ALA A 99 35.70 11.83 -2.90
C ALA A 99 35.16 10.47 -2.39
N GLY A 100 34.28 9.81 -3.15
CA GLY A 100 33.68 8.53 -2.77
C GLY A 100 32.72 8.62 -1.57
N ARG A 101 32.14 9.81 -1.30
CA ARG A 101 31.25 10.06 -0.15
C ARG A 101 29.77 9.78 -0.40
N ILE A 102 29.40 9.40 -1.62
CA ILE A 102 28.02 9.11 -2.02
C ILE A 102 27.97 7.79 -2.79
N GLY A 103 27.06 6.88 -2.41
CA GLY A 103 26.84 5.59 -3.06
C GLY A 103 25.59 5.56 -3.95
N SER A 104 24.61 6.44 -3.66
CA SER A 104 23.36 6.51 -4.40
C SER A 104 22.73 7.90 -4.36
N PHE A 105 21.84 8.18 -5.33
CA PHE A 105 21.04 9.39 -5.39
C PHE A 105 19.55 9.08 -5.43
N LEU A 106 18.76 9.87 -4.71
CA LEU A 106 17.31 9.91 -4.76
C LEU A 106 16.84 11.02 -5.70
N GLY A 107 15.75 10.77 -6.46
CA GLY A 107 15.07 11.78 -7.28
C GLY A 107 15.82 12.23 -8.52
N THR A 108 16.88 11.52 -8.92
CA THR A 108 17.71 11.84 -10.07
C THR A 108 17.44 10.90 -11.23
N SER A 109 16.93 11.40 -12.35
CA SER A 109 16.57 10.63 -13.54
C SER A 109 16.99 11.34 -14.84
N GLY A 110 16.81 10.64 -15.96
CA GLY A 110 17.26 11.05 -17.30
C GLY A 110 18.56 10.37 -17.70
N ALA A 111 18.55 9.70 -18.87
CA ALA A 111 19.67 8.89 -19.33
C ALA A 111 20.99 9.68 -19.47
N GLU A 112 20.92 10.92 -19.88
CA GLU A 112 22.11 11.78 -20.01
C GLU A 112 22.64 12.24 -18.65
N VAL A 113 21.76 12.67 -17.74
CA VAL A 113 22.13 13.12 -16.39
C VAL A 113 22.77 11.98 -15.60
N THR A 114 22.14 10.84 -15.55
CA THR A 114 22.64 9.66 -14.83
C THR A 114 23.94 9.16 -15.42
N ARG A 115 24.12 9.21 -16.78
CA ARG A 115 25.37 8.88 -17.44
C ARG A 115 26.50 9.81 -17.02
N ASN A 116 26.24 11.13 -16.94
CA ASN A 116 27.25 12.11 -16.58
C ASN A 116 27.73 11.94 -15.13
N LEU A 117 26.81 11.72 -14.17
CA LEU A 117 27.15 11.40 -12.77
C LEU A 117 27.93 10.09 -12.65
N GLN A 118 27.51 9.07 -13.38
CA GLN A 118 28.20 7.77 -13.42
C GLN A 118 29.63 7.93 -13.94
N ARG A 119 29.84 8.78 -14.96
CA ARG A 119 31.18 9.07 -15.51
C ARG A 119 32.10 9.69 -14.45
N VAL A 120 31.60 10.64 -13.65
CA VAL A 120 32.37 11.21 -12.53
C VAL A 120 32.78 10.12 -11.55
N ALA A 121 31.88 9.21 -11.17
CA ALA A 121 32.18 8.11 -10.27
C ALA A 121 33.24 7.16 -10.83
N MET A 122 33.13 6.81 -12.11
CA MET A 122 34.01 5.82 -12.73
C MET A 122 35.37 6.37 -13.14
N GLU A 123 35.45 7.62 -13.60
CA GLU A 123 36.66 8.19 -14.14
C GLU A 123 37.44 9.04 -13.14
N GLN A 124 36.75 9.68 -12.18
CA GLN A 124 37.32 10.70 -11.30
C GLN A 124 37.40 10.32 -9.83
N SER A 125 36.75 9.20 -9.38
CA SER A 125 36.91 8.72 -8.03
C SER A 125 38.02 7.67 -7.93
N ARG A 126 38.62 7.52 -6.72
CA ARG A 126 39.65 6.51 -6.46
C ARG A 126 39.11 5.08 -6.57
N ALA A 127 37.97 4.83 -5.93
CA ALA A 127 37.43 3.49 -5.81
C ALA A 127 36.71 3.01 -7.07
N LYS A 128 36.35 3.90 -8.00
CA LYS A 128 35.63 3.60 -9.24
C LYS A 128 34.42 2.69 -9.05
N ILE A 129 33.60 2.98 -8.03
CA ILE A 129 32.38 2.24 -7.74
C ILE A 129 31.19 2.95 -8.40
N PRO A 130 30.36 2.23 -9.20
CA PRO A 130 29.21 2.84 -9.84
C PRO A 130 28.15 3.28 -8.82
N LEU A 131 27.38 4.33 -9.15
CA LEU A 131 26.29 4.87 -8.36
C LEU A 131 25.01 4.07 -8.58
N LEU A 132 24.11 4.06 -7.59
CA LEU A 132 22.69 3.72 -7.78
C LEU A 132 21.87 4.99 -7.91
N PHE A 133 20.88 4.97 -8.82
CA PHE A 133 19.88 6.05 -8.96
C PHE A 133 18.53 5.49 -8.56
N ALA A 134 17.90 6.13 -7.56
CA ALA A 134 16.63 5.74 -6.99
C ALA A 134 15.56 6.82 -7.23
N TYR A 135 14.30 6.38 -7.28
CA TYR A 135 13.15 7.26 -7.46
C TYR A 135 11.89 6.63 -6.87
N ASP A 136 10.90 7.46 -6.50
CA ASP A 136 9.57 6.99 -6.09
C ASP A 136 8.69 6.72 -7.33
N VAL A 137 8.90 5.55 -7.95
CA VAL A 137 8.09 5.09 -9.08
C VAL A 137 6.89 4.30 -8.52
N ILE A 138 5.97 5.02 -7.85
CA ILE A 138 4.90 4.40 -7.04
C ILE A 138 3.84 3.72 -7.93
N HIS A 139 3.34 4.43 -8.95
CA HIS A 139 2.32 3.92 -9.88
C HIS A 139 2.56 4.38 -11.33
N GLY A 140 3.80 4.36 -11.74
CA GLY A 140 4.29 4.79 -13.06
C GLY A 140 5.45 5.76 -12.94
N PHE A 141 6.22 5.92 -14.01
CA PHE A 141 7.28 6.93 -14.08
C PHE A 141 6.80 8.16 -14.85
N ARG A 142 6.56 8.03 -16.16
CA ARG A 142 5.97 9.06 -17.03
C ARG A 142 4.57 8.66 -17.50
N THR A 143 4.40 7.39 -17.87
CA THR A 143 3.09 6.77 -18.07
C THR A 143 2.51 6.47 -16.68
N ILE A 144 1.67 7.38 -16.19
CA ILE A 144 1.07 7.25 -14.86
C ILE A 144 -0.16 6.35 -14.94
N PHE A 145 -0.15 5.29 -14.12
CA PHE A 145 -1.22 4.33 -13.90
C PHE A 145 -2.18 4.84 -12.81
N PRO A 146 -3.30 4.14 -12.56
CA PRO A 146 -4.10 4.37 -11.36
C PRO A 146 -3.25 4.37 -10.09
N THR A 147 -3.64 5.17 -9.10
CA THR A 147 -3.01 5.12 -7.79
C THR A 147 -3.07 3.70 -7.21
N PRO A 148 -2.15 3.30 -6.33
CA PRO A 148 -2.10 1.91 -5.83
C PRO A 148 -3.37 1.42 -5.15
N LEU A 149 -4.12 2.29 -4.46
CA LEU A 149 -5.43 1.94 -3.91
C LEU A 149 -6.45 1.63 -5.01
N ALA A 150 -6.45 2.42 -6.08
CA ALA A 150 -7.27 2.19 -7.27
C ALA A 150 -6.85 0.90 -7.99
N GLU A 151 -5.54 0.68 -8.16
CA GLU A 151 -5.02 -0.57 -8.73
C GLU A 151 -5.47 -1.80 -7.93
N ALA A 152 -5.46 -1.71 -6.59
CA ALA A 152 -5.94 -2.78 -5.72
C ALA A 152 -7.44 -3.04 -5.89
N ALA A 153 -8.26 -2.01 -6.24
CA ALA A 153 -9.68 -2.18 -6.55
C ALA A 153 -9.92 -3.04 -7.81
N SER A 154 -8.92 -3.25 -8.66
CA SER A 154 -9.03 -4.19 -9.78
C SER A 154 -9.14 -5.65 -9.32
N TRP A 155 -8.61 -5.98 -8.15
CA TRP A 155 -8.42 -7.38 -7.67
C TRP A 155 -7.77 -8.28 -8.74
N ASP A 156 -6.87 -7.68 -9.54
CA ASP A 156 -6.16 -8.35 -10.64
C ASP A 156 -4.64 -8.23 -10.44
N PRO A 157 -4.03 -9.15 -9.68
CA PRO A 157 -2.57 -9.12 -9.44
C PRO A 157 -1.74 -9.24 -10.72
N ALA A 158 -2.27 -9.90 -11.76
CA ALA A 158 -1.55 -10.01 -13.02
C ALA A 158 -1.51 -8.67 -13.76
N ALA A 159 -2.59 -7.88 -13.71
CA ALA A 159 -2.60 -6.53 -14.25
C ALA A 159 -1.67 -5.61 -13.44
N ALA A 160 -1.66 -5.71 -12.10
CA ALA A 160 -0.74 -4.98 -11.23
C ALA A 160 0.74 -5.31 -11.53
N GLU A 161 1.04 -6.58 -11.79
CA GLU A 161 2.40 -7.02 -12.21
C GLU A 161 2.80 -6.39 -13.55
N ARG A 162 1.88 -6.33 -14.53
CA ARG A 162 2.14 -5.67 -15.82
C ARG A 162 2.32 -4.17 -15.66
N ALA A 163 1.49 -3.50 -14.86
CA ALA A 163 1.61 -2.06 -14.58
C ALA A 163 2.98 -1.74 -13.95
N ALA A 164 3.39 -2.49 -12.93
CA ALA A 164 4.71 -2.34 -12.31
C ALA A 164 5.86 -2.66 -13.28
N ARG A 165 5.67 -3.60 -14.22
CA ARG A 165 6.66 -3.92 -15.26
C ARG A 165 6.84 -2.76 -16.25
N VAL A 166 5.75 -2.10 -16.66
CA VAL A 166 5.80 -0.89 -17.51
C VAL A 166 6.51 0.23 -16.77
N ALA A 167 6.12 0.49 -15.52
CA ALA A 167 6.74 1.49 -14.67
C ALA A 167 8.26 1.27 -14.51
N ALA A 168 8.68 0.01 -14.30
CA ALA A 168 10.08 -0.37 -14.23
C ALA A 168 10.82 -0.14 -15.56
N ALA A 169 10.22 -0.54 -16.67
CA ALA A 169 10.85 -0.41 -17.99
C ALA A 169 11.09 1.06 -18.37
N GLU A 170 10.10 1.92 -18.10
CA GLU A 170 10.17 3.35 -18.35
C GLU A 170 11.16 4.04 -17.42
N GLY A 171 11.11 3.75 -16.10
CA GLY A 171 12.06 4.28 -15.13
C GLY A 171 13.50 3.84 -15.40
N ALA A 172 13.74 2.56 -15.70
CA ALA A 172 15.06 2.02 -16.05
C ALA A 172 15.60 2.63 -17.36
N ALA A 173 14.72 2.90 -18.33
CA ALA A 173 15.12 3.61 -19.57
C ALA A 173 15.59 5.04 -19.30
N ASN A 174 15.10 5.65 -18.21
CA ASN A 174 15.52 6.96 -17.72
C ASN A 174 16.71 6.92 -16.76
N GLY A 175 17.44 5.79 -16.73
CA GLY A 175 18.69 5.64 -15.98
C GLY A 175 18.52 5.22 -14.52
N LEU A 176 17.32 4.86 -14.08
CA LEU A 176 17.07 4.40 -12.72
C LEU A 176 17.50 2.93 -12.53
N HIS A 177 17.90 2.61 -11.32
CA HIS A 177 18.27 1.26 -10.89
C HIS A 177 17.36 0.71 -9.79
N TRP A 178 16.73 1.61 -9.01
CA TRP A 178 16.09 1.31 -7.75
C TRP A 178 14.82 2.14 -7.61
N THR A 179 13.73 1.53 -7.16
CA THR A 179 12.47 2.24 -6.86
C THR A 179 12.08 2.07 -5.40
N PHE A 180 11.53 3.13 -4.79
CA PHE A 180 10.92 3.09 -3.46
C PHE A 180 9.43 2.71 -3.55
N ALA A 181 9.20 1.58 -4.21
CA ALA A 181 7.91 0.93 -4.37
C ALA A 181 8.10 -0.60 -4.44
N PRO A 182 7.09 -1.39 -4.03
CA PRO A 182 5.74 -1.00 -3.65
C PRO A 182 5.61 -0.56 -2.19
N MET A 183 4.66 0.35 -1.92
CA MET A 183 4.14 0.57 -0.58
C MET A 183 3.19 -0.58 -0.24
N VAL A 184 3.41 -1.22 0.91
CA VAL A 184 2.70 -2.44 1.32
C VAL A 184 2.03 -2.32 2.70
N ASP A 185 1.96 -1.11 3.23
CA ASP A 185 1.28 -0.83 4.50
C ASP A 185 -0.21 -1.16 4.40
N ILE A 186 -0.73 -1.78 5.46
CA ILE A 186 -2.17 -1.98 5.64
C ILE A 186 -2.74 -0.76 6.35
N ALA A 187 -3.72 -0.10 5.72
CA ALA A 187 -4.36 1.10 6.24
C ALA A 187 -5.83 0.84 6.59
N ARG A 188 -6.19 1.09 7.86
CA ARG A 188 -7.55 0.92 8.40
C ARG A 188 -8.19 2.23 8.83
N ASP A 189 -7.45 3.31 8.74
CA ASP A 189 -7.91 4.67 9.00
C ASP A 189 -7.82 5.50 7.73
N PRO A 190 -8.94 5.78 7.03
CA PRO A 190 -8.93 6.54 5.79
C PRO A 190 -8.57 8.03 5.97
N ARG A 191 -8.44 8.51 7.21
CA ARG A 191 -7.92 9.85 7.47
C ARG A 191 -6.44 9.96 7.15
N TRP A 192 -5.70 8.86 7.19
CA TRP A 192 -4.29 8.81 6.79
C TRP A 192 -4.15 9.02 5.27
N GLY A 193 -3.41 10.08 4.90
CA GLY A 193 -3.26 10.47 3.49
C GLY A 193 -2.61 9.41 2.62
N ARG A 194 -1.65 8.66 3.17
CA ARG A 194 -0.88 7.64 2.45
C ARG A 194 -1.67 6.35 2.17
N ILE A 195 -2.91 6.23 2.62
CA ILE A 195 -3.80 5.11 2.22
C ILE A 195 -3.87 4.97 0.69
N VAL A 196 -3.75 6.07 -0.05
CA VAL A 196 -3.76 6.10 -1.52
C VAL A 196 -2.61 5.29 -2.15
N GLU A 197 -1.49 5.14 -1.41
CA GLU A 197 -0.27 4.47 -1.88
C GLU A 197 -0.31 2.95 -1.69
N GLY A 198 -1.23 2.42 -0.89
CA GLY A 198 -1.30 1.02 -0.48
C GLY A 198 -2.40 0.22 -1.17
N SER A 199 -2.68 -0.97 -0.62
CA SER A 199 -3.69 -1.89 -1.14
C SER A 199 -4.92 -2.01 -0.23
N GLY A 200 -5.15 -1.04 0.67
CA GLY A 200 -6.31 -0.96 1.53
C GLY A 200 -6.17 -1.67 2.87
N GLU A 201 -7.27 -2.25 3.38
CA GLU A 201 -7.40 -2.66 4.78
C GLU A 201 -7.08 -4.14 5.06
N ASP A 202 -6.94 -4.96 3.99
CA ASP A 202 -6.85 -6.41 4.12
C ASP A 202 -5.43 -6.93 3.92
N PRO A 203 -4.88 -7.70 4.89
CA PRO A 203 -3.51 -8.21 4.80
C PRO A 203 -3.30 -9.26 3.69
N TYR A 204 -4.34 -10.04 3.31
CA TYR A 204 -4.22 -11.02 2.24
C TYR A 204 -4.19 -10.36 0.86
N LEU A 205 -5.13 -9.44 0.59
CA LEU A 205 -5.13 -8.67 -0.66
C LEU A 205 -3.84 -7.85 -0.77
N GLY A 206 -3.43 -7.15 0.31
CA GLY A 206 -2.18 -6.41 0.37
C GLY A 206 -0.96 -7.27 0.07
N SER A 207 -0.90 -8.49 0.61
CA SER A 207 0.19 -9.45 0.35
C SER A 207 0.24 -9.90 -1.11
N VAL A 208 -0.92 -10.21 -1.70
CA VAL A 208 -1.00 -10.65 -3.11
C VAL A 208 -0.55 -9.54 -4.05
N MET A 209 -1.01 -8.30 -3.81
CA MET A 209 -0.62 -7.13 -4.61
C MET A 209 0.86 -6.78 -4.41
N ALA A 210 1.40 -6.89 -3.18
CA ALA A 210 2.82 -6.69 -2.89
C ALA A 210 3.71 -7.62 -3.72
N ALA A 211 3.40 -8.93 -3.71
CA ALA A 211 4.14 -9.90 -4.51
C ALA A 211 4.09 -9.61 -6.01
N ALA A 212 2.91 -9.25 -6.53
CA ALA A 212 2.73 -8.93 -7.93
C ALA A 212 3.58 -7.73 -8.36
N ARG A 213 3.54 -6.64 -7.58
CA ARG A 213 4.33 -5.44 -7.87
C ARG A 213 5.83 -5.67 -7.77
N VAL A 214 6.30 -6.43 -6.75
CA VAL A 214 7.74 -6.80 -6.65
C VAL A 214 8.19 -7.56 -7.89
N ARG A 215 7.41 -8.55 -8.36
CA ARG A 215 7.74 -9.28 -9.61
C ARG A 215 7.68 -8.38 -10.83
N GLY A 216 6.71 -7.48 -10.91
CA GLY A 216 6.63 -6.51 -11.99
C GLY A 216 7.87 -5.63 -12.07
N PHE A 217 8.27 -5.00 -10.96
CA PHE A 217 9.47 -4.15 -10.93
C PHE A 217 10.75 -4.92 -11.22
N GLN A 218 10.91 -6.12 -10.68
CA GLN A 218 12.15 -6.90 -10.77
C GLN A 218 12.20 -7.95 -11.88
N GLY A 219 11.11 -8.18 -12.60
CA GLY A 219 10.95 -9.23 -13.61
C GLY A 219 10.43 -10.55 -13.03
N ALA A 220 9.51 -11.16 -13.75
CA ALA A 220 8.84 -12.41 -13.36
C ALA A 220 9.56 -13.62 -13.98
N ASP A 221 10.53 -14.17 -13.30
CA ASP A 221 10.97 -15.53 -13.57
C ASP A 221 11.03 -16.28 -12.23
N SER A 222 10.07 -17.18 -12.04
CA SER A 222 9.97 -17.99 -10.83
C SER A 222 11.08 -19.06 -10.73
N THR A 223 11.81 -19.28 -11.80
CA THR A 223 12.84 -20.34 -11.90
C THR A 223 14.25 -19.80 -11.73
N THR A 224 14.47 -18.51 -11.96
CA THR A 224 15.77 -17.86 -11.80
C THR A 224 15.85 -17.04 -10.51
N ARG A 225 17.00 -17.10 -9.84
CA ARG A 225 17.27 -16.27 -8.68
C ARG A 225 17.17 -14.78 -9.02
N VAL A 226 16.83 -13.98 -8.02
CA VAL A 226 16.70 -12.50 -8.10
C VAL A 226 17.88 -11.86 -8.84
N ALA A 227 19.10 -12.36 -8.60
CA ALA A 227 20.35 -11.88 -9.24
C ALA A 227 20.33 -11.89 -10.78
N HIS A 228 19.74 -12.91 -11.41
CA HIS A 228 19.67 -12.97 -12.87
C HIS A 228 18.60 -12.03 -13.45
N ARG A 229 17.51 -11.83 -12.72
CA ARG A 229 16.41 -10.93 -13.13
C ARG A 229 16.85 -9.48 -13.11
N LEU A 230 17.65 -9.08 -12.11
CA LEU A 230 18.16 -7.72 -11.97
C LEU A 230 19.18 -7.33 -13.05
N ARG A 231 19.70 -8.26 -13.85
CA ARG A 231 20.53 -7.94 -15.02
C ARG A 231 19.76 -7.45 -16.25
N ASP A 232 18.45 -7.66 -16.28
CA ASP A 232 17.59 -7.05 -17.30
C ASP A 232 17.54 -5.52 -17.14
N THR A 233 17.92 -4.79 -18.17
CA THR A 233 18.01 -3.32 -18.18
C THR A 233 16.65 -2.62 -18.23
N LEU A 234 15.55 -3.36 -18.14
CA LEU A 234 14.19 -2.86 -18.04
C LEU A 234 13.55 -3.17 -16.69
N THR A 235 14.34 -3.48 -15.66
CA THR A 235 13.90 -3.78 -14.30
C THR A 235 14.50 -2.80 -13.30
N LEU A 236 13.85 -2.66 -12.14
CA LEU A 236 14.30 -1.87 -10.99
C LEU A 236 14.38 -2.75 -9.75
N ILE A 237 15.30 -2.46 -8.82
CA ILE A 237 15.25 -3.01 -7.47
C ILE A 237 13.98 -2.49 -6.80
N ALA A 238 13.10 -3.38 -6.34
CA ALA A 238 11.88 -3.02 -5.63
C ALA A 238 12.16 -2.83 -4.13
N THR A 239 11.50 -1.86 -3.53
CA THR A 239 11.55 -1.59 -2.08
C THR A 239 10.17 -1.77 -1.47
N ALA A 240 10.00 -2.76 -0.61
CA ALA A 240 8.80 -2.85 0.21
C ALA A 240 8.86 -1.79 1.31
N LYS A 241 7.86 -0.89 1.37
CA LYS A 241 7.81 0.20 2.33
C LYS A 241 6.41 0.32 2.95
N HIS A 242 6.29 0.85 4.17
CA HIS A 242 7.35 1.27 5.10
C HIS A 242 7.37 0.28 6.26
N PHE A 243 8.52 -0.34 6.55
CA PHE A 243 8.65 -1.40 7.56
C PHE A 243 8.79 -0.80 8.96
N VAL A 244 7.76 -0.90 9.86
CA VAL A 244 6.49 -1.59 9.72
C VAL A 244 5.38 -0.86 10.51
N ALA A 245 4.14 -1.19 10.21
CA ALA A 245 2.93 -0.71 10.89
C ALA A 245 2.60 0.78 10.71
N TYR A 246 3.18 1.45 9.73
CA TYR A 246 2.96 2.87 9.49
C TYR A 246 1.49 3.22 9.18
N GLY A 247 0.75 2.31 8.52
CA GLY A 247 -0.69 2.46 8.29
C GLY A 247 -1.57 2.35 9.55
N ALA A 248 -0.96 2.09 10.72
CA ALA A 248 -1.62 2.11 12.02
C ALA A 248 -1.43 3.42 12.80
N ALA A 249 -0.89 4.46 12.15
CA ALA A 249 -0.65 5.76 12.78
C ALA A 249 -1.90 6.28 13.48
N GLU A 250 -1.75 6.70 14.75
CA GLU A 250 -2.85 7.12 15.60
C GLU A 250 -3.65 8.29 15.02
N GLY A 251 -4.97 8.11 14.95
CA GLY A 251 -5.89 9.11 14.42
C GLY A 251 -5.73 9.40 12.93
N GLY A 252 -5.06 8.51 12.19
CA GLY A 252 -4.76 8.69 10.77
C GLY A 252 -3.81 9.86 10.51
N ARG A 253 -3.07 10.32 11.52
CA ARG A 253 -2.10 11.41 11.39
C ARG A 253 -0.76 10.85 10.91
N ASP A 254 -0.28 11.38 9.81
CA ASP A 254 1.00 10.96 9.27
C ASP A 254 2.15 11.20 10.26
N TYR A 255 3.22 10.40 10.19
CA TYR A 255 4.39 10.44 11.09
C TYR A 255 4.11 10.16 12.57
N ASN A 256 2.89 9.69 12.90
CA ASN A 256 2.50 9.43 14.29
C ASN A 256 2.84 8.02 14.74
N VAL A 257 2.75 7.78 16.04
CA VAL A 257 3.02 6.50 16.68
C VAL A 257 2.06 5.41 16.19
N ALA A 258 2.51 4.16 16.21
CA ALA A 258 1.71 2.99 15.89
C ALA A 258 1.76 2.00 17.06
N ASP A 259 0.92 2.24 18.08
CA ASP A 259 0.82 1.39 19.24
C ASP A 259 -0.04 0.15 18.95
N VAL A 260 0.58 -0.89 18.44
CA VAL A 260 -0.09 -2.15 18.05
C VAL A 260 0.44 -3.34 18.83
N PRO A 261 -0.46 -4.20 19.39
CA PRO A 261 -0.02 -5.40 20.09
C PRO A 261 0.76 -6.37 19.17
N PRO A 262 1.72 -7.14 19.70
CA PRO A 262 2.55 -8.06 18.90
C PRO A 262 1.76 -9.02 18.00
N ARG A 263 0.61 -9.56 18.46
CA ARG A 263 -0.26 -10.41 17.63
C ARG A 263 -0.86 -9.65 16.46
N THR A 264 -1.31 -8.43 16.67
CA THR A 264 -1.85 -7.58 15.59
C THR A 264 -0.76 -7.24 14.59
N LEU A 265 0.45 -6.91 15.05
CA LEU A 265 1.61 -6.69 14.19
C LEU A 265 1.87 -7.90 13.29
N ARG A 266 1.92 -9.12 13.86
CA ARG A 266 2.20 -10.36 13.12
C ARG A 266 1.06 -10.81 12.19
N GLU A 267 -0.19 -10.56 12.54
CA GLU A 267 -1.32 -11.03 11.73
C GLU A 267 -1.81 -10.02 10.68
N ILE A 268 -1.49 -8.73 10.83
CA ILE A 268 -2.03 -7.67 9.99
C ILE A 268 -0.94 -6.92 9.24
N TYR A 269 0.10 -6.42 9.94
CA TYR A 269 1.05 -5.47 9.35
C TYR A 269 2.30 -6.13 8.77
N LEU A 270 2.80 -7.22 9.34
CA LEU A 270 3.96 -7.95 8.83
C LEU A 270 3.69 -8.80 7.57
N PRO A 271 2.49 -9.41 7.35
CA PRO A 271 2.29 -10.34 6.25
C PRO A 271 2.59 -9.80 4.85
N PRO A 272 2.24 -8.55 4.45
CA PRO A 272 2.60 -8.02 3.14
C PRO A 272 4.12 -7.88 2.95
N PHE A 273 4.87 -7.50 3.99
CA PHE A 273 6.33 -7.43 3.95
C PHE A 273 6.97 -8.81 3.83
N HIS A 274 6.47 -9.79 4.59
CA HIS A 274 6.93 -11.17 4.49
C HIS A 274 6.71 -11.73 3.07
N THR A 275 5.56 -11.44 2.49
CA THR A 275 5.24 -11.84 1.12
C THR A 275 6.11 -11.12 0.09
N ALA A 276 6.38 -9.83 0.26
CA ALA A 276 7.30 -9.07 -0.59
C ALA A 276 8.74 -9.61 -0.51
N ALA A 277 9.22 -9.94 0.70
CA ALA A 277 10.51 -10.57 0.92
C ALA A 277 10.60 -11.94 0.22
N ASN A 278 9.56 -12.77 0.35
CA ASN A 278 9.47 -14.07 -0.33
C ASN A 278 9.37 -13.93 -1.87
N ALA A 279 8.77 -12.85 -2.38
CA ALA A 279 8.77 -12.51 -3.80
C ALA A 279 10.13 -12.00 -4.30
N GLY A 280 11.09 -11.81 -3.39
CA GLY A 280 12.46 -11.44 -3.68
C GLY A 280 12.71 -9.94 -3.73
N ALA A 281 11.96 -9.12 -2.97
CA ALA A 281 12.23 -7.69 -2.86
C ALA A 281 13.70 -7.44 -2.50
N GLY A 282 14.40 -6.66 -3.33
CA GLY A 282 15.83 -6.40 -3.17
C GLY A 282 16.12 -5.34 -2.12
N SER A 283 15.09 -4.57 -1.72
CA SER A 283 15.20 -3.57 -0.68
C SER A 283 13.93 -3.53 0.18
N VAL A 284 14.10 -3.04 1.41
CA VAL A 284 13.04 -2.67 2.36
C VAL A 284 13.37 -1.29 2.91
N MET A 285 12.38 -0.45 3.15
CA MET A 285 12.54 0.87 3.77
C MET A 285 11.96 0.86 5.18
N ALA A 286 12.74 1.31 6.18
CA ALA A 286 12.25 1.49 7.55
C ALA A 286 11.24 2.64 7.60
N SER A 287 10.20 2.51 8.42
CA SER A 287 9.15 3.52 8.53
C SER A 287 9.49 4.64 9.52
N PHE A 288 8.81 5.78 9.39
CA PHE A 288 8.98 6.93 10.30
C PHE A 288 8.48 6.70 11.71
N ASN A 289 7.41 5.91 11.88
CA ASN A 289 6.75 5.70 13.15
C ASN A 289 7.59 4.86 14.14
N GLU A 290 7.21 4.93 15.39
CA GLU A 290 7.62 3.95 16.41
C GLU A 290 6.61 2.81 16.51
N VAL A 291 7.05 1.67 16.99
CA VAL A 291 6.22 0.52 17.38
C VAL A 291 6.59 0.14 18.79
N ASP A 292 5.59 0.13 19.69
CA ASP A 292 5.79 -0.17 21.12
C ASP A 292 6.90 0.70 21.78
N GLY A 293 6.89 2.01 21.45
CA GLY A 293 7.84 2.99 21.96
C GLY A 293 9.23 2.95 21.34
N VAL A 294 9.50 2.11 20.32
CA VAL A 294 10.80 2.02 19.66
C VAL A 294 10.69 2.51 18.22
N PRO A 295 11.33 3.66 17.86
CA PRO A 295 11.36 4.14 16.47
C PRO A 295 11.93 3.08 15.52
N MET A 296 11.32 2.91 14.35
CA MET A 296 11.69 1.81 13.47
C MET A 296 13.15 1.85 13.01
N HIS A 297 13.76 3.03 12.87
CA HIS A 297 15.18 3.18 12.54
C HIS A 297 16.13 2.72 13.67
N ALA A 298 15.61 2.42 14.86
CA ALA A 298 16.34 1.87 16.01
C ALA A 298 15.81 0.50 16.45
N ASN A 299 14.78 -0.04 15.77
CA ASN A 299 14.10 -1.25 16.20
C ASN A 299 14.83 -2.52 15.74
N ARG A 300 15.87 -2.88 16.51
CA ARG A 300 16.67 -4.07 16.22
C ARG A 300 15.87 -5.36 16.28
N GLU A 301 14.85 -5.45 17.15
CA GLU A 301 14.04 -6.67 17.27
C GLU A 301 13.29 -6.97 15.98
N LEU A 302 12.67 -5.97 15.38
CA LEU A 302 11.92 -6.15 14.13
C LEU A 302 12.86 -6.23 12.92
N ILE A 303 13.91 -5.41 12.86
CA ILE A 303 14.82 -5.40 11.72
C ILE A 303 15.72 -6.65 11.73
N ASP A 304 16.56 -6.81 12.75
CA ASP A 304 17.49 -7.94 12.79
C ASP A 304 16.78 -9.23 13.20
N GLY A 305 15.87 -9.15 14.20
CA GLY A 305 15.16 -10.31 14.72
C GLY A 305 14.20 -10.91 13.71
N VAL A 306 13.24 -10.13 13.22
CA VAL A 306 12.20 -10.64 12.33
C VAL A 306 12.67 -10.65 10.87
N LEU A 307 13.04 -9.50 10.31
CA LEU A 307 13.34 -9.39 8.88
C LEU A 307 14.59 -10.18 8.47
N ARG A 308 15.69 -10.07 9.26
CA ARG A 308 16.96 -10.73 8.92
C ARG A 308 17.00 -12.18 9.36
N ARG A 309 16.79 -12.47 10.68
CA ARG A 309 17.00 -13.81 11.24
C ARG A 309 15.80 -14.74 11.03
N GLU A 310 14.60 -14.28 11.33
CA GLU A 310 13.40 -15.12 11.20
C GLU A 310 13.05 -15.40 9.73
N TRP A 311 13.03 -14.36 8.88
CA TRP A 311 12.69 -14.53 7.46
C TRP A 311 13.90 -14.83 6.57
N GLY A 312 15.13 -14.66 7.07
CA GLY A 312 16.34 -14.90 6.30
C GLY A 312 16.58 -13.93 5.14
N TRP A 313 15.90 -12.78 5.15
CA TRP A 313 16.04 -11.78 4.10
C TRP A 313 17.37 -11.02 4.20
N ASP A 314 18.09 -10.80 3.07
CA ASP A 314 19.44 -10.22 3.03
C ASP A 314 19.59 -9.16 1.91
N GLY A 315 18.52 -8.39 1.66
CA GLY A 315 18.54 -7.22 0.77
C GLY A 315 18.97 -5.94 1.52
N ILE A 316 18.92 -4.80 0.82
CA ILE A 316 19.26 -3.48 1.37
C ILE A 316 18.11 -2.97 2.26
N LEU A 317 18.41 -2.65 3.53
CA LEU A 317 17.51 -1.86 4.36
C LEU A 317 17.91 -0.38 4.28
N VAL A 318 17.06 0.44 3.68
CA VAL A 318 17.27 1.89 3.60
C VAL A 318 16.42 2.59 4.66
N SER A 319 16.93 3.68 5.24
CA SER A 319 16.11 4.58 6.07
C SER A 319 15.05 5.26 5.20
N ASP A 320 13.99 5.75 5.79
CA ASP A 320 13.17 6.77 5.15
C ASP A 320 13.89 8.12 5.12
N TYR A 321 13.30 9.11 4.45
CA TYR A 321 13.88 10.44 4.27
C TYR A 321 14.16 11.09 5.63
N THR A 322 15.43 11.39 5.92
CA THR A 322 15.92 11.91 7.23
C THR A 322 15.65 11.02 8.45
N GLY A 323 15.14 9.80 8.29
CA GLY A 323 14.69 8.97 9.41
C GLY A 323 15.74 8.66 10.47
N VAL A 324 17.03 8.57 10.12
CA VAL A 324 18.11 8.43 11.11
C VAL A 324 18.25 9.71 11.97
N MET A 325 18.08 10.88 11.38
CA MET A 325 18.12 12.16 12.11
C MET A 325 16.90 12.31 13.02
N GLU A 326 15.76 11.79 12.65
CA GLU A 326 14.51 11.91 13.41
C GLU A 326 14.53 11.18 14.76
N LEU A 327 15.47 10.24 14.96
CA LEU A 327 15.71 9.63 16.28
C LEU A 327 15.99 10.66 17.38
N LEU A 328 16.53 11.83 17.02
CA LEU A 328 16.69 12.96 17.94
C LEU A 328 15.33 13.51 18.39
N ASN A 329 14.41 13.68 17.46
CA ASN A 329 13.08 14.21 17.74
C ASN A 329 12.22 13.19 18.50
N HIS A 330 12.40 11.89 18.25
CA HIS A 330 11.79 10.82 19.03
C HIS A 330 12.34 10.75 20.47
N GLY A 331 13.47 11.41 20.76
CA GLY A 331 14.14 11.28 22.04
C GLY A 331 14.81 9.91 22.25
N ALA A 332 15.02 9.17 21.18
CA ALA A 332 15.65 7.84 21.19
C ALA A 332 17.19 7.90 21.10
N ALA A 333 17.73 9.05 20.74
CA ALA A 333 19.17 9.33 20.72
C ALA A 333 19.45 10.71 21.31
N ALA A 334 20.51 10.83 22.12
CA ALA A 334 20.91 12.08 22.74
C ALA A 334 21.62 13.03 21.76
N ASP A 335 22.30 12.47 20.76
CA ASP A 335 23.00 13.24 19.72
C ASP A 335 23.09 12.46 18.39
N SER A 336 23.60 13.13 17.36
CA SER A 336 23.70 12.56 16.02
C SER A 336 24.70 11.40 15.88
N ALA A 337 25.67 11.27 16.77
CA ALA A 337 26.59 10.13 16.79
C ALA A 337 25.90 8.89 17.37
N GLU A 338 25.12 9.08 18.42
CA GLU A 338 24.28 8.01 18.97
C GLU A 338 23.20 7.59 17.98
N ALA A 339 22.48 8.52 17.33
CA ALA A 339 21.50 8.22 16.29
C ALA A 339 22.08 7.36 15.16
N ALA A 340 23.28 7.74 14.66
CA ALA A 340 23.97 6.93 13.65
C ALA A 340 24.34 5.53 14.16
N ARG A 341 24.84 5.44 15.40
CA ARG A 341 25.27 4.18 16.03
C ARG A 341 24.09 3.23 16.20
N ILE A 342 23.00 3.67 16.83
CA ILE A 342 21.86 2.78 17.10
C ILE A 342 21.16 2.34 15.80
N SER A 343 21.13 3.20 14.78
CA SER A 343 20.53 2.83 13.47
C SER A 343 21.34 1.77 12.74
N ILE A 344 22.66 1.93 12.65
CA ILE A 344 23.49 0.93 11.97
C ILE A 344 23.52 -0.39 12.77
N ASP A 345 23.51 -0.35 14.11
CA ASP A 345 23.43 -1.52 14.99
C ASP A 345 22.06 -2.21 14.89
N ALA A 346 20.98 -1.48 14.63
CA ALA A 346 19.65 -2.05 14.37
C ALA A 346 19.59 -2.76 13.02
N GLY A 347 20.47 -2.44 12.06
CA GLY A 347 20.55 -3.09 10.76
C GLY A 347 20.11 -2.23 9.58
N VAL A 348 20.00 -0.91 9.76
CA VAL A 348 19.83 0.05 8.65
C VAL A 348 21.13 0.10 7.85
N ASP A 349 21.06 -0.19 6.55
CA ASP A 349 22.25 -0.24 5.68
C ASP A 349 22.55 1.11 5.01
N VAL A 350 21.51 1.84 4.61
CA VAL A 350 21.66 3.10 3.86
C VAL A 350 20.94 4.24 4.57
N ASP A 351 21.68 5.29 4.87
CA ASP A 351 21.20 6.54 5.45
C ASP A 351 20.74 7.48 4.31
N MET A 352 19.43 7.67 4.21
CA MET A 352 18.82 8.57 3.23
C MET A 352 18.83 10.01 3.78
N VAL A 353 19.65 10.86 3.17
CA VAL A 353 19.74 12.33 3.35
C VAL A 353 20.29 12.81 4.69
N SER A 354 20.10 12.13 5.82
CA SER A 354 20.60 12.59 7.14
C SER A 354 22.11 12.84 7.15
N THR A 355 22.88 12.06 6.36
CA THR A 355 24.36 12.11 6.30
C THR A 355 25.06 11.78 7.62
N PHE A 356 24.33 11.23 8.59
CA PHE A 356 24.90 10.90 9.90
C PHE A 356 25.86 9.72 9.83
N PHE A 357 25.58 8.72 8.98
CA PHE A 357 26.50 7.60 8.79
C PHE A 357 27.87 8.11 8.27
N LEU A 358 27.86 8.95 7.24
CA LEU A 358 29.08 9.51 6.68
C LEU A 358 29.87 10.36 7.67
N LYS A 359 29.17 11.22 8.44
CA LYS A 359 29.82 12.24 9.28
C LYS A 359 30.17 11.76 10.68
N LYS A 360 29.43 10.79 11.25
CA LYS A 360 29.52 10.43 12.66
C LYS A 360 30.14 9.05 12.90
N LEU A 361 29.82 8.07 12.08
CA LEU A 361 30.33 6.71 12.25
C LEU A 361 31.86 6.58 12.19
N PRO A 362 32.64 7.42 11.49
CA PRO A 362 34.09 7.32 11.57
C PRO A 362 34.65 7.41 13.00
N ALA A 363 34.13 8.33 13.81
CA ALA A 363 34.53 8.49 15.20
C ALA A 363 34.08 7.31 16.07
N GLU A 364 32.89 6.76 15.81
CA GLU A 364 32.32 5.61 16.53
C GLU A 364 33.12 4.33 16.26
N VAL A 365 33.51 4.10 15.01
CA VAL A 365 34.36 2.97 14.61
C VAL A 365 35.75 3.08 15.22
N ASN A 366 36.39 4.26 15.12
CA ASN A 366 37.71 4.49 15.70
C ASN A 366 37.74 4.34 17.21
N ALA A 367 36.66 4.68 17.90
CA ALA A 367 36.47 4.49 19.32
C ALA A 367 36.07 3.04 19.71
N GLY A 368 35.90 2.14 18.76
CA GLY A 368 35.51 0.75 19.00
C GLY A 368 34.06 0.57 19.44
N ARG A 369 33.21 1.63 19.38
CA ARG A 369 31.79 1.53 19.72
C ARG A 369 30.94 0.91 18.62
N VAL A 370 31.37 1.01 17.35
CA VAL A 370 30.78 0.29 16.21
C VAL A 370 31.82 -0.63 15.58
N PRO A 371 31.65 -1.94 15.61
CA PRO A 371 32.57 -2.88 14.98
C PRO A 371 32.59 -2.66 13.46
N ILE A 372 33.80 -2.66 12.85
CA ILE A 372 33.96 -2.51 11.40
C ILE A 372 33.16 -3.57 10.61
N ALA A 373 32.99 -4.76 11.17
CA ALA A 373 32.23 -5.84 10.56
C ALA A 373 30.76 -5.50 10.35
N VAL A 374 30.16 -4.62 11.15
CA VAL A 374 28.78 -4.11 10.98
C VAL A 374 28.73 -3.24 9.73
N ILE A 375 29.69 -2.31 9.58
CA ILE A 375 29.81 -1.48 8.38
C ILE A 375 30.04 -2.36 7.13
N ASP A 376 30.96 -3.32 7.20
CA ASP A 376 31.29 -4.22 6.10
C ASP A 376 30.09 -5.05 5.68
N SER A 377 29.23 -5.47 6.59
CA SER A 377 28.02 -6.20 6.28
C SER A 377 27.00 -5.35 5.52
N ALA A 378 26.81 -4.08 5.90
CA ALA A 378 25.94 -3.13 5.20
C ALA A 378 26.48 -2.81 3.79
N VAL A 379 27.76 -2.47 3.69
CA VAL A 379 28.43 -2.20 2.39
C VAL A 379 28.35 -3.39 1.45
N ARG A 380 28.52 -4.61 1.95
CA ARG A 380 28.40 -5.85 1.19
C ARG A 380 27.05 -5.95 0.48
N ARG A 381 25.94 -5.63 1.16
CA ARG A 381 24.60 -5.66 0.55
C ARG A 381 24.46 -4.65 -0.58
N VAL A 382 24.96 -3.45 -0.41
CA VAL A 382 24.96 -2.40 -1.45
C VAL A 382 25.82 -2.79 -2.65
N LEU A 383 27.04 -3.29 -2.42
CA LEU A 383 27.94 -3.74 -3.50
C LEU A 383 27.35 -4.94 -4.26
N ARG A 384 26.73 -5.88 -3.54
CA ARG A 384 26.04 -7.02 -4.17
C ARG A 384 24.93 -6.54 -5.10
N ALA A 385 24.08 -5.62 -4.65
CA ALA A 385 23.02 -5.07 -5.49
C ALA A 385 23.58 -4.38 -6.75
N LYS A 386 24.66 -3.63 -6.65
CA LYS A 386 25.36 -3.03 -7.81
C LYS A 386 25.92 -4.09 -8.76
N TYR A 387 26.50 -5.16 -8.22
CA TYR A 387 27.02 -6.27 -9.02
C TYR A 387 25.90 -7.02 -9.76
N GLU A 388 24.83 -7.34 -9.05
CA GLU A 388 23.68 -8.05 -9.63
C GLU A 388 22.98 -7.23 -10.71
N ARG A 389 23.02 -5.88 -10.62
CA ARG A 389 22.58 -4.97 -11.68
C ARG A 389 23.53 -4.92 -12.87
N GLY A 390 24.70 -5.56 -12.80
CA GLY A 390 25.72 -5.57 -13.86
C GLY A 390 26.45 -4.22 -14.00
N LEU A 391 26.40 -3.36 -12.99
CA LEU A 391 26.99 -2.02 -13.05
C LEU A 391 28.53 -2.04 -13.01
N PHE A 392 29.14 -3.07 -12.45
CA PHE A 392 30.61 -3.24 -12.48
C PHE A 392 31.13 -3.71 -13.83
N GLU A 393 30.28 -4.38 -14.65
CA GLU A 393 30.63 -4.81 -16.00
C GLU A 393 30.42 -3.67 -17.01
N ASP A 394 29.28 -2.99 -16.89
CA ASP A 394 28.94 -1.78 -17.70
C ASP A 394 28.13 -0.79 -16.85
N PRO A 395 28.79 0.22 -16.29
CA PRO A 395 28.15 1.23 -15.44
C PRO A 395 27.16 2.12 -16.20
N TYR A 396 27.20 2.12 -17.54
CA TYR A 396 26.36 2.97 -18.40
C TYR A 396 25.18 2.25 -19.05
N ARG A 397 24.98 0.97 -18.74
CA ARG A 397 23.99 0.11 -19.39
C ARG A 397 22.52 0.60 -19.29
N TYR A 398 22.21 1.41 -18.28
CA TYR A 398 20.88 2.01 -18.09
C TYR A 398 20.77 3.39 -18.75
N SER A 399 21.84 4.03 -19.11
CA SER A 399 21.90 5.41 -19.59
C SER A 399 21.87 5.47 -21.12
N SER A 400 20.74 5.13 -21.76
CA SER A 400 20.55 5.16 -23.20
C SER A 400 19.44 6.14 -23.60
N VAL A 401 19.81 7.30 -24.14
CA VAL A 401 18.87 8.34 -24.63
C VAL A 401 17.92 7.79 -25.71
N ALA A 402 18.41 6.89 -26.57
CA ALA A 402 17.56 6.26 -27.59
C ALA A 402 16.46 5.39 -26.96
N ARG A 403 16.79 4.61 -25.92
CA ARG A 403 15.83 3.78 -25.19
C ARG A 403 14.86 4.63 -24.37
N GLU A 404 15.34 5.69 -23.72
CA GLU A 404 14.50 6.66 -23.00
C GLU A 404 13.41 7.21 -23.92
N ARG A 405 13.80 7.72 -25.10
CA ARG A 405 12.85 8.26 -26.09
C ARG A 405 11.87 7.21 -26.62
N ALA A 406 12.32 5.98 -26.82
CA ALA A 406 11.49 4.91 -27.37
C ALA A 406 10.45 4.38 -26.37
N LEU A 407 10.72 4.44 -25.06
CA LEU A 407 9.86 3.84 -24.04
C LEU A 407 8.99 4.90 -23.31
N THR A 408 9.41 6.16 -23.25
CA THR A 408 8.62 7.21 -22.60
C THR A 408 7.27 7.38 -23.32
N LEU A 409 6.16 7.16 -22.60
CA LEU A 409 4.79 7.19 -23.12
C LEU A 409 4.58 6.31 -24.37
N ALA A 410 5.28 5.19 -24.45
CA ALA A 410 5.09 4.27 -25.58
C ALA A 410 3.62 3.86 -25.71
N PRO A 411 3.06 3.78 -26.95
CA PRO A 411 1.64 3.48 -27.15
C PRO A 411 1.15 2.22 -26.44
N ALA A 412 2.01 1.18 -26.35
CA ALA A 412 1.69 -0.04 -25.62
C ALA A 412 1.56 0.21 -24.10
N PHE A 413 2.38 1.10 -23.53
CA PHE A 413 2.35 1.46 -22.13
C PHE A 413 1.09 2.27 -21.78
N VAL A 414 0.73 3.21 -22.63
CA VAL A 414 -0.52 3.98 -22.53
C VAL A 414 -1.75 3.08 -22.62
N ALA A 415 -1.71 2.06 -23.49
CA ALA A 415 -2.79 1.06 -23.59
C ALA A 415 -2.92 0.21 -22.32
N GLU A 416 -1.82 -0.23 -21.70
CA GLU A 416 -1.84 -0.94 -20.40
C GLU A 416 -2.36 -0.02 -19.28
N ALA A 417 -2.03 1.27 -19.29
CA ALA A 417 -2.58 2.24 -18.33
C ALA A 417 -4.09 2.36 -18.45
N ARG A 418 -4.65 2.39 -19.69
CA ARG A 418 -6.10 2.37 -19.91
C ARG A 418 -6.74 1.06 -19.44
N ASP A 419 -6.10 -0.09 -19.71
CA ASP A 419 -6.64 -1.39 -19.27
C ASP A 419 -6.70 -1.47 -17.75
N MET A 420 -5.63 -1.05 -17.04
CA MET A 420 -5.62 -1.00 -15.59
C MET A 420 -6.66 0.00 -15.06
N ALA A 421 -6.76 1.19 -15.65
CA ALA A 421 -7.70 2.22 -15.23
C ALA A 421 -9.16 1.73 -15.26
N ARG A 422 -9.61 1.12 -16.38
CA ARG A 422 -10.99 0.62 -16.46
C ARG A 422 -11.26 -0.58 -15.53
N ARG A 423 -10.25 -1.41 -15.21
CA ARG A 423 -10.36 -2.51 -14.23
C ARG A 423 -10.45 -2.01 -12.80
N SER A 424 -9.94 -0.81 -12.51
CA SER A 424 -9.91 -0.19 -11.18
C SER A 424 -11.22 0.51 -10.81
N ILE A 425 -12.07 0.83 -11.79
CA ILE A 425 -13.34 1.52 -11.57
C ILE A 425 -14.33 0.59 -10.86
N VAL A 426 -14.95 1.10 -9.78
CA VAL A 426 -15.94 0.38 -8.99
C VAL A 426 -17.32 0.99 -9.18
N LEU A 427 -18.29 0.21 -9.62
CA LEU A 427 -19.71 0.62 -9.68
C LEU A 427 -20.33 0.45 -8.28
N LEU A 428 -20.58 1.57 -7.59
CA LEU A 428 -21.11 1.56 -6.21
C LEU A 428 -22.64 1.51 -6.18
N LYS A 429 -23.30 2.09 -7.15
CA LYS A 429 -24.77 2.13 -7.23
C LYS A 429 -25.24 2.24 -8.69
N ASN A 430 -26.35 1.58 -9.03
CA ASN A 430 -26.95 1.65 -10.37
C ASN A 430 -28.47 1.30 -10.32
N ASP A 431 -29.22 2.12 -9.61
CA ASP A 431 -30.67 1.93 -9.46
C ASP A 431 -31.38 2.20 -10.79
N GLY A 432 -32.31 1.33 -11.13
CA GLY A 432 -33.06 1.45 -12.36
C GLY A 432 -32.25 1.26 -13.65
N GLY A 433 -30.98 0.81 -13.56
CA GLY A 433 -30.11 0.57 -14.72
C GLY A 433 -29.80 1.85 -15.51
N VAL A 434 -29.53 2.95 -14.78
CA VAL A 434 -29.10 4.24 -15.37
C VAL A 434 -27.81 4.08 -16.17
N LEU A 435 -26.88 3.29 -15.69
CA LEU A 435 -25.67 2.91 -16.42
C LEU A 435 -25.84 1.53 -17.07
N PRO A 436 -25.26 1.33 -18.27
CA PRO A 436 -24.50 2.29 -19.06
C PRO A 436 -25.41 3.33 -19.76
N LEU A 437 -24.87 4.54 -19.89
CA LEU A 437 -25.50 5.61 -20.65
C LEU A 437 -25.59 5.22 -22.14
N ARG A 438 -26.63 5.69 -22.81
CA ARG A 438 -26.76 5.50 -24.24
C ARG A 438 -25.82 6.45 -25.00
N LYS A 439 -25.18 5.95 -26.06
CA LYS A 439 -24.27 6.75 -26.90
C LYS A 439 -25.03 7.70 -27.86
N ASP A 440 -26.33 7.48 -28.08
CA ASP A 440 -27.17 8.29 -28.94
C ASP A 440 -27.90 9.44 -28.20
N LEU A 441 -27.49 9.76 -27.00
CA LEU A 441 -27.96 10.95 -26.28
C LEU A 441 -27.56 12.21 -27.05
N ARG A 442 -28.54 13.13 -27.22
CA ARG A 442 -28.31 14.39 -27.96
C ARG A 442 -27.44 15.37 -27.17
N SER A 443 -27.49 15.27 -25.85
CA SER A 443 -26.68 16.13 -24.97
C SER A 443 -26.35 15.45 -23.64
N ILE A 444 -25.13 15.70 -23.15
CA ILE A 444 -24.66 15.27 -21.82
C ILE A 444 -24.06 16.49 -21.11
N ALA A 445 -24.48 16.76 -19.89
CA ALA A 445 -23.81 17.73 -19.02
C ALA A 445 -22.71 17.03 -18.23
N VAL A 446 -21.49 17.50 -18.37
CA VAL A 446 -20.35 17.10 -17.53
C VAL A 446 -20.08 18.25 -16.57
N ILE A 447 -20.29 18.01 -15.29
CA ILE A 447 -20.27 19.05 -14.25
C ILE A 447 -19.27 18.63 -13.16
N GLY A 448 -18.63 19.60 -12.54
CA GLY A 448 -17.81 19.36 -11.35
C GLY A 448 -16.38 19.89 -11.47
N PRO A 449 -15.75 20.18 -10.33
CA PRO A 449 -14.41 20.75 -10.29
C PRO A 449 -13.32 19.84 -10.86
N LEU A 450 -13.55 18.51 -10.80
CA LEU A 450 -12.58 17.51 -11.25
C LEU A 450 -12.85 17.03 -12.69
N ALA A 451 -13.90 17.54 -13.33
CA ALA A 451 -14.29 17.11 -14.68
C ALA A 451 -13.23 17.41 -15.74
N ASP A 452 -12.50 18.52 -15.60
CA ASP A 452 -11.44 18.95 -16.52
C ASP A 452 -10.14 19.29 -15.80
N ASP A 453 -9.81 18.49 -14.79
CA ASP A 453 -8.58 18.63 -14.00
C ASP A 453 -7.60 17.51 -14.35
N ALA A 454 -6.61 17.86 -15.19
CA ALA A 454 -5.60 16.92 -15.64
C ALA A 454 -4.58 16.57 -14.55
N THR A 455 -4.33 17.46 -13.59
CA THR A 455 -3.42 17.21 -12.48
C THR A 455 -4.01 16.21 -11.52
N SER A 456 -5.26 16.42 -11.11
CA SER A 456 -5.96 15.48 -10.24
C SER A 456 -6.19 14.11 -10.89
N ALA A 457 -6.30 14.04 -12.22
CA ALA A 457 -6.38 12.77 -12.93
C ALA A 457 -5.14 11.89 -12.69
N LEU A 458 -3.96 12.48 -12.54
CA LEU A 458 -2.71 11.75 -12.28
C LEU A 458 -2.66 11.15 -10.86
N GLY A 459 -3.20 11.85 -9.85
CA GLY A 459 -3.15 11.44 -8.45
C GLY A 459 -1.83 11.77 -7.75
N ALA A 460 -1.76 11.47 -6.45
CA ALA A 460 -0.57 11.66 -5.62
C ALA A 460 0.61 10.78 -6.10
N TRP A 461 1.84 11.25 -5.90
CA TRP A 461 3.05 10.51 -6.29
C TRP A 461 3.16 10.17 -7.79
N ALA A 462 2.79 11.10 -8.65
CA ALA A 462 2.77 10.92 -10.11
C ALA A 462 4.17 10.87 -10.78
N GLY A 463 5.24 10.61 -10.04
CA GLY A 463 6.58 10.42 -10.57
C GLY A 463 7.06 11.58 -11.45
N ALA A 464 7.41 11.29 -12.70
CA ALA A 464 7.74 12.28 -13.73
C ALA A 464 6.56 12.60 -14.66
N GLY A 465 5.33 12.21 -14.30
CA GLY A 465 4.10 12.48 -15.03
C GLY A 465 3.83 13.97 -15.19
N ARG A 466 3.16 14.35 -16.27
CA ARG A 466 2.79 15.73 -16.56
C ARG A 466 1.29 15.83 -16.82
N PRO A 467 0.62 16.90 -16.38
CA PRO A 467 -0.81 17.09 -16.66
C PRO A 467 -1.15 17.00 -18.16
N ASP A 468 -0.26 17.48 -19.04
CA ASP A 468 -0.46 17.42 -20.50
C ASP A 468 -0.51 15.99 -21.07
N ASP A 469 -0.04 15.00 -20.33
CA ASP A 469 -0.11 13.59 -20.74
C ASP A 469 -1.45 12.93 -20.34
N ALA A 470 -2.22 13.58 -19.47
CA ALA A 470 -3.48 13.04 -18.96
C ALA A 470 -4.70 13.45 -19.78
N VAL A 471 -5.58 12.50 -20.06
CA VAL A 471 -6.88 12.77 -20.68
C VAL A 471 -7.93 12.91 -19.58
N THR A 472 -8.50 14.11 -19.44
CA THR A 472 -9.50 14.41 -18.40
C THR A 472 -10.83 13.67 -18.62
N PRO A 473 -11.68 13.49 -17.59
CA PRO A 473 -13.02 12.97 -17.72
C PRO A 473 -13.84 13.67 -18.84
N LEU A 474 -13.82 15.00 -18.85
CA LEU A 474 -14.50 15.81 -19.88
C LEU A 474 -13.98 15.50 -21.29
N ALA A 475 -12.66 15.45 -21.47
CA ALA A 475 -12.06 15.13 -22.75
C ALA A 475 -12.42 13.71 -23.23
N GLY A 476 -12.36 12.71 -22.33
CA GLY A 476 -12.73 11.33 -22.64
C GLY A 476 -14.19 11.17 -23.01
N ILE A 477 -15.11 11.84 -22.30
CA ILE A 477 -16.54 11.83 -22.62
C ILE A 477 -16.79 12.50 -23.97
N ARG A 478 -16.15 13.63 -24.26
CA ARG A 478 -16.24 14.30 -25.59
C ARG A 478 -15.77 13.39 -26.72
N GLN A 479 -14.66 12.67 -26.51
CA GLN A 479 -14.19 11.70 -27.51
C GLN A 479 -15.16 10.56 -27.75
N ALA A 480 -15.78 10.02 -26.69
CA ALA A 480 -16.70 8.89 -26.78
C ALA A 480 -18.05 9.27 -27.43
N VAL A 481 -18.55 10.48 -27.15
CA VAL A 481 -19.79 11.01 -27.75
C VAL A 481 -19.56 11.39 -29.21
N GLY A 482 -18.37 11.84 -29.61
CA GLY A 482 -18.01 12.22 -30.96
C GLY A 482 -18.86 13.37 -31.49
N GLY A 483 -19.08 13.39 -32.79
CA GLY A 483 -19.90 14.41 -33.45
C GLY A 483 -21.43 14.19 -33.36
N GLY A 484 -21.90 13.10 -32.76
CA GLY A 484 -23.33 12.75 -32.69
C GLY A 484 -24.11 13.41 -31.55
N GLY A 485 -23.44 13.96 -30.57
CA GLY A 485 -24.06 14.59 -29.40
C GLY A 485 -23.31 15.85 -28.94
N ARG A 486 -23.98 16.64 -28.10
CA ARG A 486 -23.43 17.87 -27.50
C ARG A 486 -23.01 17.62 -26.07
N VAL A 487 -21.75 17.95 -25.71
CA VAL A 487 -21.26 17.91 -24.34
C VAL A 487 -21.23 19.34 -23.77
N LEU A 488 -22.12 19.58 -22.81
CA LEU A 488 -22.18 20.82 -22.02
C LEU A 488 -21.26 20.69 -20.84
N TYR A 489 -20.55 21.74 -20.47
CA TYR A 489 -19.62 21.72 -19.34
C TYR A 489 -19.89 22.87 -18.38
N ALA A 490 -19.82 22.60 -17.10
CA ALA A 490 -19.75 23.60 -16.03
C ALA A 490 -18.85 23.10 -14.89
N ARG A 491 -17.91 23.93 -14.48
CA ARG A 491 -17.06 23.60 -13.30
C ARG A 491 -17.88 23.49 -12.01
N GLY A 492 -18.89 24.34 -11.86
CA GLY A 492 -19.84 24.38 -10.74
C GLY A 492 -19.26 24.94 -9.45
N ALA A 493 -18.16 24.39 -8.94
CA ALA A 493 -17.53 24.76 -7.67
C ALA A 493 -16.01 24.74 -7.77
N SER A 494 -15.31 25.27 -6.76
CA SER A 494 -13.92 24.88 -6.48
C SER A 494 -13.88 23.46 -5.88
N ALA A 495 -12.76 22.78 -6.00
CA ALA A 495 -12.59 21.45 -5.43
C ALA A 495 -12.47 21.47 -3.90
N ASP A 496 -11.98 22.56 -3.31
CA ASP A 496 -11.55 22.64 -1.91
C ASP A 496 -12.00 23.89 -1.15
N THR A 497 -12.51 24.91 -1.85
CA THR A 497 -12.92 26.18 -1.23
C THR A 497 -14.44 26.36 -1.28
N ALA A 498 -14.96 27.31 -0.50
CA ALA A 498 -16.38 27.66 -0.45
C ALA A 498 -16.85 28.53 -1.64
N ASP A 499 -16.27 28.30 -2.86
CA ASP A 499 -16.66 29.00 -4.07
C ASP A 499 -17.86 28.32 -4.74
N SER A 500 -19.03 28.98 -4.67
CA SER A 500 -20.29 28.56 -5.31
C SER A 500 -20.65 29.39 -6.54
N SER A 501 -19.76 30.21 -7.05
CA SER A 501 -20.02 31.14 -8.16
C SER A 501 -20.48 30.44 -9.45
N GLY A 502 -20.07 29.18 -9.66
CA GLY A 502 -20.45 28.38 -10.80
C GLY A 502 -21.78 27.60 -10.67
N PHE A 503 -22.50 27.68 -9.55
CA PHE A 503 -23.74 26.90 -9.32
C PHE A 503 -24.83 27.23 -10.31
N VAL A 504 -25.01 28.49 -10.65
CA VAL A 504 -26.06 28.92 -11.59
C VAL A 504 -25.87 28.25 -12.95
N GLU A 505 -24.64 28.26 -13.46
CA GLU A 505 -24.31 27.61 -14.73
C GLU A 505 -24.43 26.09 -14.66
N ALA A 506 -23.99 25.47 -13.56
CA ALA A 506 -24.10 24.03 -13.32
C ALA A 506 -25.56 23.57 -13.34
N VAL A 507 -26.45 24.30 -12.65
CA VAL A 507 -27.89 24.05 -12.63
C VAL A 507 -28.50 24.24 -14.02
N ARG A 508 -28.06 25.28 -14.75
CA ARG A 508 -28.55 25.54 -16.11
C ARG A 508 -28.24 24.39 -17.07
N VAL A 509 -27.00 23.95 -17.12
CA VAL A 509 -26.60 22.86 -18.03
C VAL A 509 -27.18 21.50 -17.59
N ALA A 510 -27.38 21.30 -16.28
CA ALA A 510 -28.05 20.10 -15.77
C ALA A 510 -29.52 19.98 -16.23
N ARG A 511 -30.24 21.11 -16.30
CA ARG A 511 -31.62 21.14 -16.84
C ARG A 511 -31.69 20.96 -18.35
N GLU A 512 -30.70 21.48 -19.08
CA GLU A 512 -30.66 21.47 -20.54
C GLU A 512 -30.31 20.09 -21.10
N ALA A 513 -29.40 19.34 -20.47
CA ALA A 513 -28.91 18.06 -20.98
C ALA A 513 -29.90 16.92 -20.83
N ASP A 514 -29.73 15.86 -21.66
CA ASP A 514 -30.49 14.62 -21.57
C ASP A 514 -29.98 13.70 -20.44
N ALA A 515 -28.71 13.84 -20.02
CA ALA A 515 -28.12 13.15 -18.87
C ALA A 515 -27.06 14.03 -18.23
N VAL A 516 -26.76 13.78 -16.95
CA VAL A 516 -25.75 14.50 -16.18
C VAL A 516 -24.68 13.54 -15.66
N VAL A 517 -23.41 13.87 -15.85
CA VAL A 517 -22.25 13.25 -15.22
C VAL A 517 -21.61 14.30 -14.31
N LEU A 518 -21.68 14.06 -13.00
CA LEU A 518 -21.14 14.96 -11.97
C LEU A 518 -19.84 14.38 -11.43
N VAL A 519 -18.69 15.04 -11.68
CA VAL A 519 -17.36 14.59 -11.30
C VAL A 519 -16.87 15.40 -10.11
N ILE A 520 -16.83 14.77 -8.93
CA ILE A 520 -16.51 15.40 -7.64
C ILE A 520 -15.59 14.50 -6.81
N GLY A 521 -15.00 15.04 -5.75
CA GLY A 521 -14.11 14.30 -4.87
C GLY A 521 -12.95 15.11 -4.34
N GLU A 522 -11.76 14.52 -4.30
CA GLU A 522 -10.52 15.11 -3.82
C GLU A 522 -9.58 15.42 -4.99
N ARG A 523 -8.80 16.51 -4.88
CA ARG A 523 -7.63 16.71 -5.73
C ARG A 523 -6.50 15.76 -5.34
N GLU A 524 -5.49 15.65 -6.21
CA GLU A 524 -4.29 14.84 -6.01
C GLU A 524 -3.51 15.20 -4.73
N ASP A 525 -3.50 16.47 -4.35
CA ASP A 525 -2.79 17.01 -3.19
C ASP A 525 -3.58 16.89 -1.86
N MET A 526 -4.74 16.24 -1.86
CA MET A 526 -5.52 15.97 -0.65
C MET A 526 -5.27 14.58 -0.07
N SER A 527 -4.49 13.76 -0.75
CA SER A 527 -4.03 12.44 -0.30
C SER A 527 -2.54 12.28 -0.59
N GLY A 528 -1.91 11.27 0.01
CA GLY A 528 -0.45 11.08 -0.01
C GLY A 528 0.20 11.48 1.29
N GLU A 529 1.51 11.62 1.27
CA GLU A 529 2.33 11.94 2.44
C GLU A 529 2.04 13.34 2.99
N ALA A 530 1.96 13.45 4.31
CA ALA A 530 1.61 14.67 5.06
C ALA A 530 0.21 15.24 4.76
N HIS A 531 -0.67 14.50 4.06
CA HIS A 531 -2.01 14.94 3.69
C HIS A 531 -3.11 14.21 4.47
N SER A 532 -2.97 14.12 5.80
CA SER A 532 -4.02 13.58 6.68
C SER A 532 -5.21 14.54 6.77
N ARG A 533 -6.43 13.98 6.71
CA ARG A 533 -7.68 14.75 6.83
C ARG A 533 -8.50 14.31 8.03
N ALA A 534 -8.93 15.24 8.85
CA ALA A 534 -9.81 14.97 10.00
C ALA A 534 -11.27 14.69 9.57
N SER A 535 -11.72 15.24 8.44
CA SER A 535 -13.03 14.97 7.82
C SER A 535 -12.87 14.06 6.61
N LEU A 536 -13.85 13.17 6.42
CA LEU A 536 -13.97 12.30 5.25
C LEU A 536 -15.10 12.74 4.31
N GLU A 537 -15.69 13.91 4.52
CA GLU A 537 -16.70 14.48 3.66
C GLU A 537 -16.09 15.07 2.39
N LEU A 538 -16.94 15.30 1.38
CA LEU A 538 -16.54 16.03 0.17
C LEU A 538 -16.01 17.42 0.57
N PRO A 539 -14.84 17.81 0.02
CA PRO A 539 -14.25 19.11 0.37
C PRO A 539 -15.05 20.29 -0.21
N GLY A 540 -14.84 21.48 0.38
CA GLY A 540 -15.47 22.71 -0.07
C GLY A 540 -16.99 22.67 -0.04
N VAL A 541 -17.63 23.12 -1.11
CA VAL A 541 -19.09 23.14 -1.31
C VAL A 541 -19.58 22.12 -2.33
N GLN A 542 -18.83 21.05 -2.52
CA GLN A 542 -19.18 20.02 -3.51
C GLN A 542 -20.46 19.24 -3.13
N SER A 543 -20.75 19.09 -1.84
CA SER A 543 -22.01 18.48 -1.36
C SER A 543 -23.22 19.30 -1.75
N GLU A 544 -23.15 20.62 -1.61
CA GLU A 544 -24.19 21.58 -2.01
C GLU A 544 -24.35 21.64 -3.54
N LEU A 545 -23.26 21.60 -4.28
CA LEU A 545 -23.28 21.47 -5.74
C LEU A 545 -24.01 20.21 -6.16
N ALA A 546 -23.67 19.06 -5.55
CA ALA A 546 -24.30 17.78 -5.87
C ALA A 546 -25.82 17.81 -5.61
N ARG A 547 -26.25 18.38 -4.47
CA ARG A 547 -27.68 18.55 -4.16
C ARG A 547 -28.39 19.45 -5.18
N SER A 548 -27.78 20.59 -5.56
CA SER A 548 -28.34 21.55 -6.50
C SER A 548 -28.48 20.97 -7.92
N VAL A 549 -27.45 20.30 -8.39
CA VAL A 549 -27.42 19.62 -9.70
C VAL A 549 -28.43 18.47 -9.74
N TYR A 550 -28.42 17.62 -8.70
CA TYR A 550 -29.36 16.51 -8.61
C TYR A 550 -30.82 17.00 -8.61
N THR A 551 -31.17 17.99 -7.78
CA THR A 551 -32.51 18.55 -7.71
C THR A 551 -32.95 19.11 -9.06
N ALA A 552 -32.09 19.84 -9.76
CA ALA A 552 -32.40 20.44 -11.05
C ALA A 552 -32.61 19.39 -12.17
N ALA A 553 -31.78 18.35 -12.22
CA ALA A 553 -31.89 17.26 -13.19
C ALA A 553 -33.09 16.36 -12.90
N HIS A 554 -33.27 15.97 -11.62
CA HIS A 554 -34.36 15.10 -11.19
C HIS A 554 -35.75 15.72 -11.46
N ALA A 555 -35.92 17.01 -11.17
CA ALA A 555 -37.16 17.74 -11.49
C ALA A 555 -37.48 17.75 -13.00
N SER A 556 -36.50 17.51 -13.86
CA SER A 556 -36.64 17.42 -15.31
C SER A 556 -36.63 15.96 -15.81
N GLY A 557 -36.70 14.97 -14.93
CA GLY A 557 -36.69 13.55 -15.26
C GLY A 557 -35.37 13.07 -15.89
N LYS A 558 -34.25 13.75 -15.64
CA LYS A 558 -32.95 13.43 -16.24
C LYS A 558 -32.12 12.52 -15.31
N PRO A 559 -31.46 11.47 -15.84
CA PRO A 559 -30.57 10.65 -15.06
C PRO A 559 -29.31 11.42 -14.62
N VAL A 560 -28.88 11.19 -13.38
CA VAL A 560 -27.65 11.74 -12.80
C VAL A 560 -26.71 10.60 -12.45
N VAL A 561 -25.48 10.67 -12.92
CA VAL A 561 -24.38 9.78 -12.55
C VAL A 561 -23.36 10.60 -11.79
N VAL A 562 -23.01 10.17 -10.57
CA VAL A 562 -21.89 10.75 -9.82
C VAL A 562 -20.65 9.91 -10.06
N VAL A 563 -19.57 10.56 -10.42
CA VAL A 563 -18.22 10.00 -10.50
C VAL A 563 -17.41 10.58 -9.34
N LEU A 564 -16.99 9.72 -8.42
CA LEU A 564 -16.11 10.08 -7.30
C LEU A 564 -14.66 9.89 -7.74
N MET A 565 -13.85 10.95 -7.63
CA MET A 565 -12.41 10.93 -7.85
C MET A 565 -11.73 11.31 -6.53
N ASN A 566 -11.04 10.38 -5.90
CA ASN A 566 -10.46 10.59 -4.57
C ASN A 566 -9.35 9.58 -4.27
N GLY A 567 -8.47 9.90 -3.32
CA GLY A 567 -7.39 9.03 -2.89
C GLY A 567 -7.70 8.23 -1.61
N ARG A 568 -8.90 8.37 -1.04
CA ARG A 568 -9.36 7.70 0.18
C ARG A 568 -10.86 7.45 0.17
N PRO A 569 -11.41 6.51 0.96
CA PRO A 569 -12.84 6.39 1.16
C PRO A 569 -13.47 7.66 1.71
N LEU A 570 -14.48 8.19 1.02
CA LEU A 570 -15.23 9.36 1.46
C LEU A 570 -16.56 8.97 2.13
N SER A 571 -16.99 9.77 3.12
CA SER A 571 -18.30 9.66 3.74
C SER A 571 -19.32 10.45 2.93
N VAL A 572 -20.10 9.76 2.12
CA VAL A 572 -21.08 10.38 1.20
C VAL A 572 -22.50 9.80 1.35
N PRO A 573 -23.07 9.71 2.55
CA PRO A 573 -24.33 9.02 2.78
C PRO A 573 -25.49 9.63 1.97
N TRP A 574 -25.54 10.95 1.84
CA TRP A 574 -26.60 11.61 1.06
C TRP A 574 -26.58 11.19 -0.41
N LEU A 575 -25.38 11.09 -1.03
CA LEU A 575 -25.25 10.60 -2.40
C LEU A 575 -25.73 9.16 -2.52
N ALA A 576 -25.33 8.30 -1.59
CA ALA A 576 -25.72 6.89 -1.55
C ALA A 576 -27.24 6.70 -1.45
N GLU A 577 -27.94 7.58 -0.73
CA GLU A 577 -29.38 7.53 -0.57
C GLU A 577 -30.13 8.07 -1.79
N ASN A 578 -29.71 9.20 -2.34
CA ASN A 578 -30.52 9.98 -3.29
C ASN A 578 -30.13 9.79 -4.76
N VAL A 579 -28.84 9.64 -5.07
CA VAL A 579 -28.36 9.55 -6.47
C VAL A 579 -28.53 8.13 -7.00
N PRO A 580 -29.09 7.93 -8.20
CA PRO A 580 -29.37 6.59 -8.74
C PRO A 580 -28.13 5.85 -9.21
N ALA A 581 -27.07 6.53 -9.66
CA ALA A 581 -25.86 5.88 -10.12
C ALA A 581 -24.60 6.57 -9.58
N ILE A 582 -23.69 5.78 -8.99
CA ILE A 582 -22.43 6.24 -8.40
C ILE A 582 -21.30 5.32 -8.85
N VAL A 583 -20.24 5.94 -9.34
CA VAL A 583 -19.00 5.29 -9.78
C VAL A 583 -17.85 5.81 -8.94
N GLU A 584 -17.10 4.92 -8.31
CA GLU A 584 -15.82 5.24 -7.68
C GLU A 584 -14.71 5.08 -8.72
N ALA A 585 -14.11 6.18 -9.10
CA ALA A 585 -13.09 6.22 -10.12
C ALA A 585 -11.68 6.38 -9.54
N TRP A 586 -11.53 6.79 -8.30
CA TRP A 586 -10.22 7.10 -7.72
C TRP A 586 -9.46 8.16 -8.56
N HIS A 587 -8.12 8.11 -8.56
CA HIS A 587 -7.26 8.79 -9.54
C HIS A 587 -6.67 7.73 -10.48
N LEU A 588 -7.00 7.81 -11.78
CA LEU A 588 -6.77 6.73 -12.75
C LEU A 588 -5.55 6.93 -13.66
N GLY A 589 -4.77 8.01 -13.44
CA GLY A 589 -3.58 8.28 -14.23
C GLY A 589 -3.88 8.89 -15.60
N VAL A 590 -2.92 8.71 -16.54
CA VAL A 590 -2.96 9.36 -17.87
C VAL A 590 -4.18 9.01 -18.72
N GLN A 591 -4.87 7.90 -18.43
CA GLN A 591 -6.01 7.40 -19.20
C GLN A 591 -7.35 7.50 -18.45
N THR A 592 -7.47 8.42 -17.51
CA THR A 592 -8.69 8.62 -16.71
C THR A 592 -9.94 8.81 -17.58
N GLY A 593 -9.90 9.74 -18.52
CA GLY A 593 -11.06 10.05 -19.37
C GLY A 593 -11.51 8.89 -20.24
N PRO A 594 -10.64 8.27 -21.06
CA PRO A 594 -10.98 7.11 -21.87
C PRO A 594 -11.50 5.92 -21.06
N ALA A 595 -10.89 5.61 -19.90
CA ALA A 595 -11.33 4.51 -19.04
C ALA A 595 -12.73 4.75 -18.44
N LEU A 596 -12.98 5.98 -17.98
CA LEU A 596 -14.30 6.39 -17.50
C LEU A 596 -15.35 6.29 -18.64
N ALA A 597 -15.05 6.78 -19.82
CA ALA A 597 -15.94 6.71 -20.94
C ALA A 597 -16.29 5.26 -21.32
N ASP A 598 -15.29 4.35 -21.34
CA ASP A 598 -15.51 2.91 -21.59
C ASP A 598 -16.55 2.34 -20.62
N VAL A 599 -16.47 2.70 -19.34
CA VAL A 599 -17.43 2.24 -18.32
C VAL A 599 -18.76 2.96 -18.47
N LEU A 600 -18.79 4.28 -18.51
CA LEU A 600 -20.03 5.07 -18.55
C LEU A 600 -20.93 4.71 -19.74
N PHE A 601 -20.34 4.39 -20.89
CA PHE A 601 -21.08 4.02 -22.12
C PHE A 601 -21.15 2.52 -22.38
N GLY A 602 -20.63 1.67 -21.48
CA GLY A 602 -20.78 0.22 -21.52
C GLY A 602 -19.89 -0.51 -22.53
N ASP A 603 -18.82 0.12 -23.03
CA ASP A 603 -17.76 -0.54 -23.81
C ASP A 603 -16.95 -1.50 -22.93
N PHE A 604 -16.90 -1.21 -21.63
CA PHE A 604 -16.35 -2.08 -20.60
C PHE A 604 -17.37 -2.30 -19.47
N ASN A 605 -17.57 -3.56 -19.09
CA ASN A 605 -18.44 -3.90 -17.96
C ASN A 605 -17.61 -3.85 -16.66
N PRO A 606 -17.91 -2.93 -15.72
CA PRO A 606 -17.12 -2.79 -14.50
C PRO A 606 -17.15 -4.06 -13.64
N ALA A 607 -16.03 -4.40 -13.06
CA ALA A 607 -15.85 -5.53 -12.16
C ALA A 607 -14.89 -5.22 -10.99
N GLY A 608 -14.55 -3.95 -10.82
CA GLY A 608 -13.77 -3.49 -9.68
C GLY A 608 -14.51 -3.74 -8.36
N LYS A 609 -13.75 -3.99 -7.28
CA LYS A 609 -14.27 -4.21 -5.93
C LYS A 609 -13.49 -3.34 -4.94
N LEU A 610 -14.16 -2.80 -3.94
CA LEU A 610 -13.53 -1.93 -2.93
C LEU A 610 -12.43 -2.67 -2.15
N PRO A 611 -11.19 -2.16 -2.10
CA PRO A 611 -10.12 -2.72 -1.29
C PRO A 611 -10.15 -2.21 0.16
N VAL A 612 -11.11 -1.35 0.46
CA VAL A 612 -11.30 -0.70 1.77
C VAL A 612 -12.77 -0.37 1.98
N SER A 613 -13.24 -0.49 3.22
CA SER A 613 -14.61 -0.15 3.61
C SER A 613 -14.84 1.37 3.60
N PHE A 614 -15.99 1.82 3.09
CA PHE A 614 -16.41 3.23 3.09
C PHE A 614 -17.23 3.52 4.35
N PRO A 615 -16.81 4.45 5.22
CA PRO A 615 -17.57 4.80 6.42
C PRO A 615 -18.79 5.67 6.08
N ARG A 616 -19.85 5.59 6.92
CA ARG A 616 -20.99 6.51 6.83
C ARG A 616 -20.66 7.90 7.38
N THR A 617 -19.77 7.94 8.35
CA THR A 617 -19.26 9.15 8.98
C THR A 617 -17.86 8.88 9.52
N VAL A 618 -17.06 9.94 9.67
CA VAL A 618 -15.73 9.85 10.28
C VAL A 618 -15.77 9.28 11.70
N GLY A 619 -16.87 9.46 12.44
CA GLY A 619 -17.03 8.88 13.77
C GLY A 619 -17.06 7.34 13.83
N GLN A 620 -17.24 6.66 12.69
CA GLN A 620 -17.16 5.20 12.63
C GLN A 620 -15.73 4.66 12.54
N VAL A 621 -14.74 5.51 12.22
CA VAL A 621 -13.36 5.07 12.02
C VAL A 621 -12.73 4.65 13.35
N PRO A 622 -12.04 3.47 13.38
CA PRO A 622 -11.79 2.56 12.26
C PRO A 622 -12.97 1.63 11.96
N THR A 623 -13.32 1.50 10.67
CA THR A 623 -14.32 0.53 10.21
C THR A 623 -13.71 -0.34 9.12
N TYR A 624 -13.55 -1.64 9.40
CA TYR A 624 -12.97 -2.64 8.49
C TYR A 624 -13.69 -3.97 8.66
N TYR A 625 -13.78 -4.75 7.59
CA TYR A 625 -14.63 -5.95 7.53
C TYR A 625 -14.18 -7.07 8.47
N ASN A 626 -12.88 -7.24 8.70
CA ASN A 626 -12.28 -8.32 9.49
C ASN A 626 -12.07 -7.95 10.97
N HIS A 627 -13.00 -7.16 11.52
CA HIS A 627 -13.01 -6.83 12.95
C HIS A 627 -13.23 -8.07 13.82
N LYS A 628 -12.82 -7.98 15.08
CA LYS A 628 -13.12 -9.01 16.07
C LYS A 628 -14.51 -8.83 16.66
N ASN A 629 -15.17 -9.92 17.06
CA ASN A 629 -16.38 -9.81 17.86
C ASN A 629 -16.05 -9.23 19.25
N THR A 630 -16.99 -8.42 19.76
CA THR A 630 -17.04 -8.07 21.17
C THR A 630 -17.87 -9.11 21.95
N GLY A 631 -17.89 -9.03 23.27
CA GLY A 631 -18.79 -9.86 24.09
C GLY A 631 -20.28 -9.52 23.88
N ARG A 632 -20.56 -8.35 23.23
CA ARG A 632 -21.92 -7.87 22.88
C ARG A 632 -21.92 -7.33 21.46
N PRO A 633 -21.88 -8.21 20.43
CA PRO A 633 -21.85 -7.78 19.05
C PRO A 633 -23.09 -6.94 18.68
N PRO A 634 -22.99 -6.07 17.67
CA PRO A 634 -24.12 -5.27 17.22
C PRO A 634 -25.29 -6.13 16.74
N VAL A 635 -26.48 -5.86 17.29
CA VAL A 635 -27.75 -6.49 16.90
C VAL A 635 -28.81 -5.42 16.87
N GLU A 636 -29.60 -5.36 15.80
CA GLU A 636 -30.72 -4.45 15.72
C GLU A 636 -31.77 -4.72 16.81
N GLY A 637 -32.40 -3.65 17.31
CA GLY A 637 -33.44 -3.75 18.36
C GLY A 637 -32.90 -3.97 19.78
N ILE A 638 -31.63 -4.34 19.95
CA ILE A 638 -31.01 -4.51 21.27
C ILE A 638 -30.26 -3.24 21.64
N ARG A 639 -30.55 -2.68 22.81
CA ARG A 639 -29.90 -1.48 23.33
C ARG A 639 -28.47 -1.75 23.82
N TRP A 640 -28.25 -2.83 24.53
CA TRP A 640 -27.03 -3.14 25.27
C TRP A 640 -26.02 -3.93 24.40
N ASN A 641 -25.54 -3.28 23.32
CA ASN A 641 -24.56 -3.88 22.40
C ASN A 641 -23.58 -2.82 21.89
N SER A 642 -22.56 -3.28 21.15
CA SER A 642 -21.45 -2.48 20.65
C SER A 642 -21.83 -1.77 19.34
N LYS A 643 -22.73 -0.78 19.41
CA LYS A 643 -23.12 0.07 18.27
C LYS A 643 -23.27 1.52 18.68
N TYR A 644 -23.20 2.43 17.72
CA TYR A 644 -23.58 3.82 17.89
C TYR A 644 -25.12 3.95 18.01
N ILE A 645 -25.58 5.01 18.64
CA ILE A 645 -27.02 5.26 18.82
C ILE A 645 -27.61 6.08 17.67
N ASP A 646 -26.77 6.77 16.92
CA ASP A 646 -27.12 7.81 15.93
C ASP A 646 -26.72 7.43 14.50
N VAL A 647 -25.96 6.37 14.31
CA VAL A 647 -25.55 5.87 12.99
C VAL A 647 -25.56 4.34 12.94
N GLN A 648 -25.90 3.77 11.79
CA GLN A 648 -25.82 2.33 11.57
C GLN A 648 -24.37 1.86 11.75
N TRP A 649 -24.18 0.72 12.42
CA TRP A 649 -22.86 0.16 12.71
C TRP A 649 -22.14 -0.41 11.47
N THR A 650 -22.87 -0.73 10.39
CA THR A 650 -22.31 -1.21 9.13
C THR A 650 -21.69 -0.07 8.33
N PRO A 651 -20.63 -0.30 7.55
CA PRO A 651 -20.10 0.70 6.64
C PRO A 651 -21.14 1.14 5.60
N LEU A 652 -20.89 2.22 4.89
CA LEU A 652 -21.70 2.69 3.77
C LEU A 652 -21.60 1.68 2.61
N TRP A 653 -20.39 1.30 2.25
CA TRP A 653 -20.08 0.18 1.35
C TRP A 653 -18.97 -0.67 1.97
N PRO A 654 -19.14 -2.00 2.04
CA PRO A 654 -18.19 -2.88 2.69
C PRO A 654 -17.01 -3.24 1.79
N PHE A 655 -15.93 -3.72 2.37
CA PHE A 655 -14.80 -4.33 1.67
C PHE A 655 -15.26 -5.38 0.67
N GLY A 656 -14.64 -5.40 -0.51
CA GLY A 656 -14.94 -6.33 -1.58
C GLY A 656 -16.21 -6.00 -2.39
N TYR A 657 -16.94 -4.93 -2.03
CA TYR A 657 -18.17 -4.53 -2.72
C TYR A 657 -17.88 -3.86 -4.05
N GLY A 658 -18.74 -4.13 -5.03
CA GLY A 658 -18.78 -3.52 -6.36
C GLY A 658 -19.79 -4.24 -7.23
N LEU A 659 -20.56 -3.47 -8.00
CA LEU A 659 -21.58 -3.96 -8.92
C LEU A 659 -21.01 -4.20 -10.33
N SER A 660 -21.82 -4.80 -11.18
CA SER A 660 -21.55 -5.02 -12.60
C SER A 660 -22.81 -4.66 -13.41
N TYR A 661 -22.70 -4.54 -14.73
CA TYR A 661 -23.85 -4.41 -15.63
C TYR A 661 -24.57 -5.76 -15.89
N THR A 662 -24.14 -6.80 -15.19
CA THR A 662 -24.78 -8.10 -15.12
C THR A 662 -24.93 -8.56 -13.67
N THR A 663 -25.59 -9.69 -13.44
CA THR A 663 -25.77 -10.25 -12.09
C THR A 663 -25.16 -11.64 -12.01
N PHE A 664 -24.69 -11.99 -10.83
CA PHE A 664 -24.08 -13.31 -10.55
C PHE A 664 -24.81 -14.00 -9.41
N ALA A 665 -25.13 -15.26 -9.61
CA ALA A 665 -25.70 -16.13 -8.60
C ALA A 665 -24.65 -17.10 -8.09
N TYR A 666 -24.64 -17.33 -6.78
CA TYR A 666 -23.72 -18.22 -6.08
C TYR A 666 -24.52 -19.39 -5.47
N ASP A 667 -24.10 -20.60 -5.76
CA ASP A 667 -24.63 -21.76 -5.07
C ASP A 667 -24.02 -21.88 -3.66
N VAL A 668 -24.56 -22.78 -2.85
CA VAL A 668 -23.97 -23.12 -1.54
C VAL A 668 -22.60 -23.75 -1.75
N PRO A 669 -21.54 -23.23 -1.08
CA PRO A 669 -20.22 -23.83 -1.18
C PRO A 669 -20.22 -25.30 -0.68
N ARG A 670 -19.31 -26.09 -1.21
CA ARG A 670 -19.12 -27.50 -0.83
C ARG A 670 -17.67 -27.69 -0.35
N VAL A 671 -17.49 -28.42 0.76
CA VAL A 671 -16.18 -28.83 1.27
C VAL A 671 -15.87 -30.26 0.85
N SER A 672 -14.61 -30.55 0.51
CA SER A 672 -14.19 -31.90 0.11
C SER A 672 -14.23 -32.91 1.25
N LYS A 673 -14.12 -32.42 2.50
CA LYS A 673 -14.22 -33.21 3.74
C LYS A 673 -14.87 -32.35 4.81
N THR A 674 -15.67 -32.96 5.69
CA THR A 674 -16.28 -32.27 6.84
C THR A 674 -15.38 -32.25 8.06
N GLU A 675 -14.35 -33.12 8.08
CA GLU A 675 -13.33 -33.21 9.14
C GLU A 675 -11.95 -33.38 8.51
N ILE A 676 -10.95 -32.70 9.09
CA ILE A 676 -9.54 -32.78 8.68
C ILE A 676 -8.63 -32.75 9.91
N GLY A 677 -7.41 -33.22 9.78
CA GLY A 677 -6.34 -33.02 10.77
C GLY A 677 -5.73 -31.59 10.64
N PRO A 678 -4.92 -31.15 11.64
CA PRO A 678 -4.36 -29.80 11.68
C PRO A 678 -3.27 -29.55 10.63
N THR A 679 -2.76 -30.62 10.00
CA THR A 679 -1.75 -30.55 8.92
C THR A 679 -2.32 -30.84 7.53
N ASP A 680 -3.62 -31.13 7.46
CA ASP A 680 -4.28 -31.46 6.19
C ASP A 680 -4.70 -30.22 5.42
N SER A 681 -4.89 -30.39 4.11
CA SER A 681 -5.51 -29.39 3.24
C SER A 681 -6.96 -29.76 2.94
N LEU A 682 -7.79 -28.73 2.74
CA LEU A 682 -9.20 -28.85 2.40
C LEU A 682 -9.48 -28.09 1.09
N THR A 683 -10.26 -28.70 0.20
CA THR A 683 -10.76 -28.00 -0.99
C THR A 683 -12.20 -27.54 -0.76
N VAL A 684 -12.46 -26.25 -1.06
CA VAL A 684 -13.79 -25.67 -1.08
C VAL A 684 -14.15 -25.36 -2.53
N SER A 685 -15.33 -25.77 -2.98
CA SER A 685 -15.84 -25.51 -4.31
C SER A 685 -17.17 -24.77 -4.28
N VAL A 686 -17.39 -23.90 -5.25
CA VAL A 686 -18.64 -23.15 -5.45
C VAL A 686 -18.95 -23.05 -6.93
N ASP A 687 -20.21 -23.14 -7.28
CA ASP A 687 -20.67 -22.82 -8.63
C ASP A 687 -21.15 -21.38 -8.67
N VAL A 688 -20.66 -20.63 -9.67
CA VAL A 688 -21.04 -19.25 -9.94
C VAL A 688 -21.64 -19.17 -11.33
N THR A 689 -22.81 -18.55 -11.43
CA THR A 689 -23.55 -18.40 -12.69
C THR A 689 -23.76 -16.93 -12.99
N ASN A 690 -23.49 -16.51 -14.21
CA ASN A 690 -23.94 -15.22 -14.69
C ASN A 690 -25.45 -15.30 -14.98
N SER A 691 -26.26 -14.74 -14.09
CA SER A 691 -27.71 -14.75 -14.17
C SER A 691 -28.31 -13.58 -14.97
N GLY A 692 -27.48 -12.67 -15.46
CA GLY A 692 -27.89 -11.50 -16.23
C GLY A 692 -27.69 -11.70 -17.74
N ALA A 693 -28.01 -10.65 -18.51
CA ALA A 693 -28.04 -10.67 -19.98
C ALA A 693 -26.73 -10.25 -20.67
N ARG A 694 -25.70 -9.80 -19.91
CA ARG A 694 -24.41 -9.35 -20.45
C ARG A 694 -23.30 -10.24 -19.97
N ALA A 695 -22.25 -10.43 -20.78
CA ALA A 695 -21.00 -11.01 -20.31
C ALA A 695 -20.34 -10.07 -19.29
N GLY A 696 -19.75 -10.63 -18.27
CA GLY A 696 -19.08 -9.85 -17.24
C GLY A 696 -18.05 -10.66 -16.46
N GLU A 697 -17.08 -9.94 -15.92
CA GLU A 697 -16.16 -10.51 -14.95
C GLU A 697 -16.73 -10.41 -13.54
N GLU A 698 -16.54 -11.45 -12.75
CA GLU A 698 -16.82 -11.44 -11.31
C GLU A 698 -15.55 -11.72 -10.53
N VAL A 699 -15.40 -11.06 -9.38
CA VAL A 699 -14.35 -11.33 -8.40
C VAL A 699 -14.95 -12.17 -7.27
N VAL A 700 -14.76 -13.46 -7.37
CA VAL A 700 -15.28 -14.43 -6.39
C VAL A 700 -14.32 -14.49 -5.21
N GLN A 701 -14.80 -14.12 -4.02
CA GLN A 701 -14.02 -13.93 -2.81
C GLN A 701 -14.29 -15.06 -1.84
N PHE A 702 -13.24 -15.58 -1.22
CA PHE A 702 -13.28 -16.71 -0.32
C PHE A 702 -12.88 -16.29 1.10
N TYR A 703 -13.76 -16.50 2.05
CA TYR A 703 -13.61 -16.06 3.44
C TYR A 703 -13.65 -17.24 4.40
N VAL A 704 -12.87 -17.14 5.48
CA VAL A 704 -12.80 -18.13 6.54
C VAL A 704 -12.95 -17.45 7.91
N ARG A 705 -13.59 -18.16 8.84
CA ARG A 705 -13.61 -17.84 10.26
C ARG A 705 -13.27 -19.09 11.05
N ASP A 706 -12.43 -18.94 12.05
CA ASP A 706 -12.31 -19.86 13.17
C ASP A 706 -13.39 -19.47 14.20
N ASP A 707 -14.36 -20.35 14.43
CA ASP A 707 -15.53 -20.03 15.23
C ASP A 707 -15.21 -19.87 16.73
N ALA A 708 -14.20 -20.60 17.23
CA ALA A 708 -13.73 -20.52 18.60
C ALA A 708 -12.27 -20.98 18.72
N ALA A 709 -11.43 -20.10 19.21
CA ALA A 709 -9.99 -20.30 19.38
C ALA A 709 -9.51 -19.81 20.74
N SER A 710 -8.26 -20.10 21.11
CA SER A 710 -7.64 -19.64 22.35
C SER A 710 -7.54 -18.13 22.48
N VAL A 711 -7.68 -17.39 21.36
CA VAL A 711 -7.79 -15.93 21.29
C VAL A 711 -8.93 -15.51 20.36
N THR A 712 -9.49 -14.33 20.57
CA THR A 712 -10.58 -13.80 19.71
C THR A 712 -10.13 -13.69 18.27
N ARG A 713 -10.86 -14.37 17.36
CA ARG A 713 -10.59 -14.34 15.93
C ARG A 713 -11.49 -13.33 15.18
N PRO A 714 -11.05 -12.82 14.02
CA PRO A 714 -11.87 -11.96 13.17
C PRO A 714 -13.18 -12.64 12.75
N VAL A 715 -14.24 -11.84 12.55
CA VAL A 715 -15.57 -12.34 12.10
C VAL A 715 -15.50 -12.98 10.72
N LYS A 716 -14.59 -12.55 9.86
CA LYS A 716 -14.24 -13.12 8.55
C LYS A 716 -12.79 -12.73 8.21
N MET A 717 -12.10 -13.57 7.48
CA MET A 717 -10.76 -13.31 6.93
C MET A 717 -10.74 -13.74 5.46
N LEU A 718 -10.35 -12.86 4.56
CA LEU A 718 -10.10 -13.21 3.16
C LEU A 718 -8.92 -14.19 3.10
N LYS A 719 -9.09 -15.31 2.41
CA LYS A 719 -8.07 -16.35 2.21
C LYS A 719 -7.90 -16.75 0.75
N GLY A 720 -8.65 -16.12 -0.13
CA GLY A 720 -8.54 -16.33 -1.57
C GLY A 720 -9.54 -15.52 -2.37
N PHE A 721 -9.23 -15.31 -3.63
CA PHE A 721 -10.16 -14.76 -4.62
C PHE A 721 -9.83 -15.26 -6.02
N ARG A 722 -10.81 -15.17 -6.92
CA ARG A 722 -10.66 -15.49 -8.34
C ARG A 722 -11.43 -14.49 -9.17
N ARG A 723 -10.78 -13.91 -10.16
CA ARG A 723 -11.42 -13.12 -11.19
C ARG A 723 -11.81 -14.05 -12.34
N VAL A 724 -13.09 -14.03 -12.75
CA VAL A 724 -13.62 -14.97 -13.75
C VAL A 724 -14.58 -14.26 -14.71
N MET A 725 -14.31 -14.40 -16.01
CA MET A 725 -15.22 -13.95 -17.07
C MET A 725 -16.31 -15.01 -17.29
N LEU A 726 -17.59 -14.60 -17.25
CA LEU A 726 -18.75 -15.46 -17.51
C LEU A 726 -19.67 -14.83 -18.58
N ARG A 727 -20.04 -15.61 -19.57
CA ARG A 727 -21.07 -15.26 -20.55
C ARG A 727 -22.47 -15.34 -19.91
N PRO A 728 -23.49 -14.72 -20.49
CA PRO A 728 -24.88 -14.90 -20.03
C PRO A 728 -25.22 -16.39 -19.88
N SER A 729 -25.82 -16.74 -18.76
CA SER A 729 -26.19 -18.11 -18.36
C SER A 729 -25.01 -19.09 -18.18
N GLU A 730 -23.75 -18.64 -18.35
CA GLU A 730 -22.57 -19.49 -18.10
C GLU A 730 -22.44 -19.76 -16.60
N ARG A 731 -22.28 -21.05 -16.27
CA ARG A 731 -21.97 -21.55 -14.93
C ARG A 731 -20.56 -22.10 -14.90
N ARG A 732 -19.82 -21.78 -13.83
CA ARG A 732 -18.46 -22.26 -13.64
C ARG A 732 -18.22 -22.66 -12.19
N THR A 733 -17.65 -23.83 -12.01
CA THR A 733 -17.18 -24.29 -10.70
C THR A 733 -15.82 -23.72 -10.41
N LEU A 734 -15.68 -23.03 -9.28
CA LEU A 734 -14.42 -22.52 -8.79
C LEU A 734 -14.01 -23.31 -7.54
N THR A 735 -12.70 -23.51 -7.41
CA THR A 735 -12.11 -24.25 -6.27
C THR A 735 -11.07 -23.41 -5.57
N PHE A 736 -11.07 -23.47 -4.23
CA PHE A 736 -10.08 -22.86 -3.35
C PHE A 736 -9.51 -23.94 -2.44
N THR A 737 -8.20 -23.95 -2.25
CA THR A 737 -7.53 -24.87 -1.34
C THR A 737 -7.15 -24.13 -0.07
N LEU A 738 -7.67 -24.58 1.06
CA LEU A 738 -7.23 -24.20 2.39
C LEU A 738 -6.08 -25.10 2.82
N ARG A 739 -4.97 -24.52 3.19
CA ARG A 739 -3.81 -25.19 3.75
C ARG A 739 -3.75 -24.93 5.26
N PRO A 740 -2.94 -25.68 6.01
CA PRO A 740 -2.75 -25.41 7.45
C PRO A 740 -2.38 -23.95 7.75
N GLN A 741 -1.52 -23.36 6.93
CA GLN A 741 -1.09 -21.95 7.08
C GLN A 741 -2.25 -20.95 6.92
N ASP A 742 -3.27 -21.29 6.13
CA ASP A 742 -4.46 -20.44 5.93
C ASP A 742 -5.40 -20.46 7.14
N LEU A 743 -5.33 -21.53 7.97
CA LEU A 743 -6.09 -21.72 9.21
C LEU A 743 -5.32 -21.27 10.45
N ALA A 744 -3.99 -21.15 10.34
CA ALA A 744 -3.13 -20.84 11.46
C ALA A 744 -3.25 -19.38 11.93
N PHE A 745 -2.93 -19.19 13.20
CA PHE A 745 -2.91 -17.90 13.86
C PHE A 745 -1.91 -17.92 15.04
N TYR A 746 -1.61 -16.75 15.60
CA TYR A 746 -0.78 -16.65 16.80
C TYR A 746 -1.60 -16.84 18.06
N ASP A 747 -1.37 -17.95 18.78
CA ASP A 747 -2.07 -18.34 20.02
C ASP A 747 -1.75 -17.40 21.21
N ILE A 748 -2.28 -17.70 22.38
CA ILE A 748 -2.03 -16.89 23.60
C ILE A 748 -0.54 -16.84 23.99
N ARG A 749 0.27 -17.80 23.52
CA ARG A 749 1.71 -17.91 23.77
C ARG A 749 2.55 -17.38 22.60
N MET A 750 1.92 -16.71 21.62
CA MET A 750 2.54 -16.23 20.41
C MET A 750 3.21 -17.31 19.54
N ARG A 751 2.72 -18.55 19.60
CA ARG A 751 3.08 -19.61 18.66
C ARG A 751 2.13 -19.58 17.46
N HIS A 752 2.64 -19.84 16.29
CA HIS A 752 1.82 -19.91 15.06
C HIS A 752 1.25 -21.33 14.92
N VAL A 753 -0.05 -21.49 15.21
CA VAL A 753 -0.68 -22.80 15.41
C VAL A 753 -1.99 -22.94 14.62
N VAL A 754 -2.34 -24.19 14.34
CA VAL A 754 -3.70 -24.62 14.00
C VAL A 754 -4.30 -25.32 15.22
N GLU A 755 -5.41 -24.81 15.73
CA GLU A 755 -6.15 -25.40 16.85
C GLU A 755 -7.30 -26.27 16.34
N PRO A 756 -7.66 -27.33 17.08
CA PRO A 756 -8.87 -28.12 16.81
C PRO A 756 -10.09 -27.24 17.10
N GLY A 757 -11.07 -27.28 16.19
CA GLY A 757 -12.27 -26.44 16.32
C GLY A 757 -13.15 -26.51 15.09
N THR A 758 -14.25 -25.77 15.13
CA THR A 758 -15.15 -25.60 13.99
C THR A 758 -14.75 -24.35 13.21
N PHE A 759 -14.68 -24.48 11.90
CA PHE A 759 -14.41 -23.39 10.97
C PHE A 759 -15.62 -23.18 10.07
N THR A 760 -15.94 -21.92 9.81
CA THR A 760 -16.98 -21.53 8.87
C THR A 760 -16.33 -20.86 7.66
N VAL A 761 -16.75 -21.24 6.45
CA VAL A 761 -16.29 -20.63 5.18
C VAL A 761 -17.46 -20.06 4.40
N TRP A 762 -17.21 -18.98 3.66
CA TRP A 762 -18.13 -18.33 2.74
C TRP A 762 -17.46 -18.10 1.41
N VAL A 763 -18.24 -18.16 0.34
CA VAL A 763 -17.82 -17.67 -0.97
C VAL A 763 -18.87 -16.67 -1.45
N ALA A 764 -18.43 -15.48 -1.82
CA ALA A 764 -19.31 -14.36 -2.14
C ALA A 764 -18.63 -13.34 -3.05
N GLY A 765 -19.38 -12.36 -3.56
CA GLY A 765 -18.88 -11.22 -4.32
C GLY A 765 -18.40 -10.04 -3.43
N SER A 766 -18.51 -10.15 -2.10
CA SER A 766 -18.05 -9.15 -1.13
C SER A 766 -17.87 -9.79 0.26
N SER A 767 -17.35 -9.02 1.23
CA SER A 767 -17.24 -9.45 2.63
C SER A 767 -18.61 -9.67 3.30
N VAL A 768 -19.68 -9.14 2.73
CA VAL A 768 -21.06 -9.33 3.19
C VAL A 768 -21.75 -10.35 2.29
N GLY A 769 -22.51 -11.26 2.88
CA GLY A 769 -23.25 -12.28 2.14
C GLY A 769 -22.50 -13.62 2.04
N GLY A 770 -22.95 -14.45 1.07
CA GLY A 770 -22.53 -15.84 0.93
C GLY A 770 -23.20 -16.80 1.90
N GLN A 771 -23.50 -18.01 1.43
CA GLN A 771 -24.03 -19.10 2.28
C GLN A 771 -22.85 -19.72 3.05
N PRO A 772 -22.97 -19.94 4.38
CA PRO A 772 -21.92 -20.57 5.17
C PRO A 772 -21.89 -22.10 4.95
N VAL A 773 -20.70 -22.67 4.91
CA VAL A 773 -20.48 -24.11 5.09
C VAL A 773 -19.43 -24.30 6.18
N ARG A 774 -19.57 -25.39 6.96
CA ARG A 774 -18.70 -25.68 8.10
C ARG A 774 -17.89 -26.92 7.87
N PHE A 775 -16.70 -26.95 8.46
CA PHE A 775 -15.87 -28.12 8.64
C PHE A 775 -15.22 -28.09 10.01
N ARG A 776 -14.65 -29.21 10.43
CA ARG A 776 -13.99 -29.34 11.73
C ARG A 776 -12.53 -29.73 11.56
N VAL A 777 -11.65 -29.10 12.30
CA VAL A 777 -10.28 -29.55 12.53
C VAL A 777 -10.29 -30.40 13.79
N THR A 778 -9.74 -31.61 13.69
CA THR A 778 -9.67 -32.59 14.80
C THR A 778 -8.21 -32.82 15.19
N GLY A 779 -7.98 -33.43 16.37
CA GLY A 779 -6.64 -33.75 16.87
C GLY A 779 -6.12 -32.71 17.86
N ALA A 780 -4.81 -32.63 18.03
CA ALA A 780 -4.14 -31.70 18.95
C ALA A 780 -3.77 -30.39 18.28
N THR A 781 -3.68 -29.31 19.06
CA THR A 781 -3.06 -28.05 18.60
C THR A 781 -1.68 -28.32 18.01
N THR A 782 -1.46 -27.88 16.77
CA THR A 782 -0.24 -28.16 16.01
C THR A 782 0.41 -26.87 15.56
N GLU A 783 1.68 -26.72 15.88
CA GLU A 783 2.49 -25.59 15.41
C GLU A 783 2.83 -25.78 13.92
N VAL A 784 2.65 -24.73 13.15
CA VAL A 784 2.97 -24.69 11.72
C VAL A 784 3.89 -23.51 11.42
N PRO A 785 4.88 -23.65 10.54
CA PRO A 785 5.77 -22.55 10.18
C PRO A 785 4.98 -21.36 9.62
N ASP A 786 5.25 -20.16 10.10
CA ASP A 786 4.80 -18.94 9.42
C ASP A 786 5.67 -18.69 8.19
N ARG A 787 5.10 -18.94 7.01
CA ARG A 787 5.75 -18.70 5.70
C ARG A 787 5.19 -17.46 5.00
N GLY A 788 4.43 -16.63 5.72
CA GLY A 788 3.63 -15.56 5.15
C GLY A 788 2.44 -16.10 4.32
N PRO A 789 1.51 -15.24 3.94
CA PRO A 789 0.41 -15.64 3.04
C PRO A 789 0.98 -15.99 1.66
N LEU A 790 0.99 -17.26 1.35
CA LEU A 790 1.28 -17.73 0.00
C LEU A 790 -0.04 -17.71 -0.76
N PRO A 791 -0.13 -17.04 -1.92
CA PRO A 791 -1.33 -17.07 -2.75
C PRO A 791 -1.67 -18.52 -3.08
N ALA A 792 -2.84 -18.99 -2.62
CA ALA A 792 -3.31 -20.35 -2.87
C ALA A 792 -3.49 -20.56 -4.38
N GLY A 793 -2.64 -21.44 -4.97
CA GLY A 793 -2.74 -21.81 -6.38
C GLY A 793 -2.31 -20.72 -7.37
N TRP A 794 -1.59 -19.72 -6.95
CA TRP A 794 -0.97 -18.77 -7.84
C TRP A 794 0.31 -19.39 -8.42
N ARG A 795 0.16 -20.13 -9.49
CA ARG A 795 1.20 -20.31 -10.52
C ARG A 795 0.75 -19.45 -11.70
N PRO A 796 1.68 -18.66 -12.28
CA PRO A 796 1.36 -17.87 -13.47
C PRO A 796 0.83 -18.76 -14.61
#